data_db5a5299c8a0dc68350a3022b3f80ae3
#
_entry.id   db5a5299c8a0dc68350a3022b3f80ae3
#
_cell.length_a   1.000
_cell.length_b   1.000
_cell.length_c   1.000
_cell.angle_alpha   90.00
_cell.angle_beta   90.00
_cell.angle_gamma   90.00
#
_symmetry.space_group_name_H-M   'P 1'
#
loop_
_entity.id
_entity.type
_entity.pdbx_description
1 polymer ?
#
loop_
_entity_poly.entity_id
_entity_poly.type
_entity_poly.pdbx_seq_one_letter_code
_entity_poly.pdbx_strand_id
1 'polypeptide(L)'
;MDYTCKTAFATNILKNLSATGLGKLVSVQDIDGAEVITIDIGPMEIPQYPVYLVKTIERVNIISVDDDLPVVYCRDDFPIVPHLNVLPDGRKTLCLFDVPFNDIRYTFNASMFLRRIVYWFEQTARAQLHQADQPLEPYFPGTCDGLILSDSGYPFVRLKRIKTLNSILYKEIALENITEGRVYILLSAVIKKNYTKNIINRMPQTLGELDDAFEENILKELETRFSEIWAVKQTSLYKTIFQEKETELRNSGVLLAIRIGLSRSEGEEPERYYIKAFQVSDTFQSLYQAFGYHRSKKNKLEKVKPAEDYKNISIIPFEMFYQFNSQFATFLNEGTITEHNDNIVQIGLGALGSQIANNCIRAGYGNWTYIDPDALYPHNLARHCLNQDSIGQNKAQAMQQYANLLFHGKDNIIKAVISSDIFSKSEQEKIRASISEATLVVDCTASVAAERYLSHELAGKTRSVSFFMNPTGTALIMLLESADRSITLDVLEMQYYRLLIREKKLWHHLKSDRKVLYSSTCRGASLVYPQDNASIFSGLCSSAIKQIFSSPNATVSMWVYDDLSITRYKKIGEIFQEINCNGWKIKISSSLITQMYDQRRNKLPNETGGVLIGAYDYEHNICYIVDIIDSPSDSEEYPNAYVRGHNGLLKQIERLEEITIGNLTYIGEWHSHPTASTQPSKYDLILLKSISDYTLAQGNPGCMLIVGDSNFSVYLQSI
;
A
#
# COMPACT_ATOMS: atom_id res chain seq x y z
N MET A 1 62.84 -6.51 -2.65
CA MET A 1 62.39 -7.87 -2.37
C MET A 1 61.25 -8.15 -3.32
N ASP A 2 61.42 -9.13 -4.20
CA ASP A 2 60.36 -9.54 -5.13
C ASP A 2 59.36 -10.43 -4.35
N TYR A 3 58.26 -9.86 -3.97
CA TYR A 3 57.18 -10.62 -3.37
C TYR A 3 56.30 -11.23 -4.48
N THR A 4 56.18 -12.54 -4.47
CA THR A 4 55.33 -13.26 -5.42
C THR A 4 53.90 -13.36 -4.84
N CYS A 5 52.97 -12.55 -5.37
CA CYS A 5 51.57 -12.62 -4.99
C CYS A 5 50.86 -13.77 -5.71
N LYS A 6 49.94 -14.44 -5.02
CA LYS A 6 49.10 -15.50 -5.59
C LYS A 6 47.90 -14.94 -6.34
N THR A 7 47.34 -13.84 -5.85
CA THR A 7 46.12 -13.24 -6.42
C THR A 7 46.42 -12.01 -7.27
N ALA A 8 45.61 -11.78 -8.31
CA ALA A 8 45.69 -10.57 -9.12
C ALA A 8 45.40 -9.31 -8.28
N PHE A 9 44.51 -9.42 -7.29
CA PHE A 9 44.18 -8.32 -6.39
C PHE A 9 45.38 -7.91 -5.53
N ALA A 10 46.08 -8.87 -4.91
CA ALA A 10 47.30 -8.59 -4.14
C ALA A 10 48.35 -7.91 -5.01
N THR A 11 48.60 -8.43 -6.23
CA THR A 11 49.49 -7.81 -7.19
C THR A 11 49.11 -6.35 -7.49
N ASN A 12 47.82 -6.07 -7.67
CA ASN A 12 47.32 -4.72 -7.92
C ASN A 12 47.48 -3.80 -6.70
N ILE A 13 47.29 -4.31 -5.48
CA ILE A 13 47.55 -3.58 -4.24
C ILE A 13 48.98 -3.12 -4.19
N LEU A 14 49.94 -4.02 -4.43
CA LEU A 14 51.39 -3.68 -4.39
C LEU A 14 51.77 -2.63 -5.44
N LYS A 15 51.28 -2.77 -6.67
CA LYS A 15 51.47 -1.77 -7.73
C LYS A 15 50.93 -0.39 -7.34
N ASN A 16 49.73 -0.37 -6.76
CA ASN A 16 49.10 0.89 -6.37
C ASN A 16 49.74 1.52 -5.13
N LEU A 17 50.20 0.75 -4.15
CA LEU A 17 50.98 1.28 -3.03
C LEU A 17 52.24 2.03 -3.51
N SER A 18 53.00 1.43 -4.46
CA SER A 18 54.17 2.05 -5.04
C SER A 18 53.84 3.31 -5.84
N ALA A 19 52.72 3.31 -6.56
CA ALA A 19 52.32 4.42 -7.44
C ALA A 19 51.69 5.59 -6.68
N THR A 20 50.95 5.33 -5.60
CA THR A 20 50.16 6.35 -4.87
C THR A 20 50.87 6.92 -3.66
N GLY A 21 51.86 6.24 -3.12
CA GLY A 21 52.52 6.63 -1.88
C GLY A 21 51.65 6.51 -0.61
N LEU A 22 50.52 5.81 -0.71
CA LEU A 22 49.55 5.66 0.40
C LEU A 22 50.01 4.72 1.51
N GLY A 23 51.17 4.08 1.36
CA GLY A 23 51.70 3.18 2.39
C GLY A 23 52.90 2.39 1.92
N LYS A 24 53.43 1.53 2.79
CA LYS A 24 54.57 0.65 2.54
C LYS A 24 54.18 -0.80 2.80
N LEU A 25 54.63 -1.70 1.89
CA LEU A 25 54.51 -3.13 2.11
C LEU A 25 55.42 -3.56 3.26
N VAL A 26 54.87 -4.35 4.17
CA VAL A 26 55.63 -5.00 5.26
C VAL A 26 55.90 -6.45 4.92
N SER A 27 54.85 -7.23 4.58
CA SER A 27 54.98 -8.64 4.20
C SER A 27 53.79 -9.11 3.38
N VAL A 28 54.02 -10.19 2.61
CA VAL A 28 52.98 -11.02 2.02
C VAL A 28 53.18 -12.43 2.53
N GLN A 29 52.20 -13.05 3.11
CA GLN A 29 52.26 -14.36 3.73
C GLN A 29 51.07 -15.21 3.32
N ASP A 30 51.28 -16.53 3.26
CA ASP A 30 50.18 -17.47 3.17
C ASP A 30 49.92 -17.99 4.57
N ILE A 31 48.72 -17.75 5.08
CA ILE A 31 48.28 -18.23 6.38
C ILE A 31 47.03 -19.08 6.16
N ASP A 32 47.11 -20.36 6.39
CA ASP A 32 46.00 -21.34 6.23
C ASP A 32 45.37 -21.31 4.82
N GLY A 33 46.19 -21.06 3.77
CA GLY A 33 45.75 -20.97 2.37
C GLY A 33 45.18 -19.59 1.96
N ALA A 34 45.08 -18.65 2.88
CA ALA A 34 44.71 -17.27 2.58
C ALA A 34 45.92 -16.38 2.40
N GLU A 35 45.97 -15.57 1.34
CA GLU A 35 47.01 -14.58 1.10
C GLU A 35 46.76 -13.35 1.97
N VAL A 36 47.68 -13.12 2.95
CA VAL A 36 47.61 -12.00 3.88
C VAL A 36 48.66 -10.95 3.48
N ILE A 37 48.20 -9.76 3.14
CA ILE A 37 49.07 -8.64 2.79
C ILE A 37 49.12 -7.70 4.00
N THR A 38 50.31 -7.57 4.60
CA THR A 38 50.54 -6.62 5.70
C THR A 38 51.12 -5.33 5.13
N ILE A 39 50.50 -4.21 5.40
CA ILE A 39 50.92 -2.88 4.97
C ILE A 39 50.94 -1.89 6.14
N ASP A 40 51.87 -0.97 6.11
CA ASP A 40 51.86 0.26 6.89
C ASP A 40 51.27 1.35 6.02
N ILE A 41 49.97 1.68 6.29
CA ILE A 41 49.20 2.65 5.50
C ILE A 41 49.31 4.04 6.10
N GLY A 42 49.52 5.05 5.25
CA GLY A 42 49.77 6.44 5.63
C GLY A 42 50.98 7.02 4.92
N PRO A 43 51.44 8.26 5.23
CA PRO A 43 50.93 9.08 6.34
C PRO A 43 49.52 9.63 6.11
N MET A 44 48.70 9.65 7.17
CA MET A 44 47.32 10.14 7.18
C MET A 44 47.21 11.52 7.82
N GLU A 45 46.21 12.31 7.41
CA GLU A 45 45.93 13.62 7.98
C GLU A 45 45.17 13.49 9.28
N ILE A 46 45.87 13.28 10.39
CA ILE A 46 45.29 13.10 11.72
C ILE A 46 45.31 14.45 12.46
N PRO A 47 44.20 14.87 13.11
CA PRO A 47 44.17 16.05 13.96
C PRO A 47 45.19 15.98 15.11
N GLN A 48 45.69 17.12 15.56
CA GLN A 48 46.61 17.19 16.70
C GLN A 48 46.01 16.54 17.96
N TYR A 49 44.69 16.64 18.12
CA TYR A 49 43.89 16.03 19.21
C TYR A 49 42.81 15.16 18.58
N PRO A 50 43.14 13.91 18.22
CA PRO A 50 42.13 13.02 17.64
C PRO A 50 41.12 12.56 18.68
N VAL A 51 39.85 12.46 18.30
CA VAL A 51 38.78 11.96 19.18
C VAL A 51 39.01 10.50 19.51
N TYR A 52 39.37 9.72 18.50
CA TYR A 52 39.79 8.33 18.67
C TYR A 52 41.28 8.22 18.34
N LEU A 53 42.01 7.40 19.13
CA LEU A 53 43.46 7.25 18.98
C LEU A 53 43.84 6.50 17.70
N VAL A 54 44.03 7.26 16.64
CA VAL A 54 44.52 6.79 15.33
C VAL A 54 45.93 7.33 15.12
N LYS A 55 46.84 6.50 14.68
CA LYS A 55 48.24 6.88 14.35
C LYS A 55 48.33 7.46 12.96
N THR A 56 49.32 8.31 12.68
CA THR A 56 49.55 8.82 11.32
C THR A 56 49.95 7.73 10.33
N ILE A 57 50.47 6.61 10.81
CA ILE A 57 50.70 5.39 10.05
C ILE A 57 50.10 4.23 10.85
N GLU A 58 49.18 3.51 10.24
CA GLU A 58 48.54 2.33 10.84
C GLU A 58 48.94 1.06 10.12
N ARG A 59 49.23 0.01 10.88
CA ARG A 59 49.49 -1.33 10.34
C ARG A 59 48.18 -2.07 10.17
N VAL A 60 47.92 -2.55 8.95
CA VAL A 60 46.74 -3.35 8.62
C VAL A 60 47.12 -4.65 7.92
N ASN A 61 46.33 -5.68 8.15
CA ASN A 61 46.42 -6.96 7.44
C ASN A 61 45.19 -7.06 6.50
N ILE A 62 45.45 -7.19 5.20
CA ILE A 62 44.42 -7.32 4.17
C ILE A 62 44.38 -8.78 3.73
N ILE A 63 43.23 -9.40 3.83
CA ILE A 63 42.98 -10.74 3.32
C ILE A 63 42.12 -10.61 2.07
N SER A 64 42.62 -11.10 0.95
CA SER A 64 41.86 -11.19 -0.29
C SER A 64 40.85 -12.34 -0.19
N VAL A 65 39.62 -12.07 -0.55
CA VAL A 65 38.53 -13.05 -0.63
C VAL A 65 38.11 -13.13 -2.09
N ASP A 66 37.95 -14.33 -2.62
CA ASP A 66 37.49 -14.53 -3.99
C ASP A 66 36.00 -14.13 -4.09
N ASP A 67 35.68 -13.34 -5.12
CA ASP A 67 34.35 -12.84 -5.42
C ASP A 67 33.67 -12.06 -4.29
N ASP A 68 34.44 -11.49 -3.35
CA ASP A 68 33.90 -10.66 -2.25
C ASP A 68 34.88 -9.49 -1.93
N LEU A 69 34.43 -8.61 -1.00
CA LEU A 69 35.25 -7.52 -0.51
C LEU A 69 36.41 -8.04 0.33
N PRO A 70 37.64 -7.52 0.13
CA PRO A 70 38.76 -7.86 0.99
C PRO A 70 38.53 -7.45 2.43
N VAL A 71 38.91 -8.32 3.37
CA VAL A 71 38.78 -8.06 4.81
C VAL A 71 40.03 -7.36 5.30
N VAL A 72 39.87 -6.25 6.02
CA VAL A 72 40.97 -5.45 6.56
C VAL A 72 40.96 -5.54 8.08
N TYR A 73 41.99 -6.12 8.65
CA TYR A 73 42.22 -6.18 10.10
C TYR A 73 43.13 -5.03 10.53
N CYS A 74 42.75 -4.36 11.62
CA CYS A 74 43.59 -3.37 12.30
C CYS A 74 44.34 -4.01 13.47
N ARG A 75 45.20 -3.23 14.11
CA ARG A 75 45.98 -3.67 15.30
C ARG A 75 45.07 -4.07 16.46
N ASP A 76 45.50 -4.99 17.29
CA ASP A 76 44.70 -5.56 18.40
C ASP A 76 44.33 -4.51 19.44
N ASP A 77 45.24 -3.53 19.70
CA ASP A 77 45.00 -2.42 20.65
C ASP A 77 44.24 -1.23 20.04
N PHE A 78 43.71 -1.36 18.80
CA PHE A 78 42.91 -0.31 18.19
C PHE A 78 41.62 -0.04 19.02
N PRO A 79 41.24 1.22 19.28
CA PRO A 79 40.03 1.51 20.04
C PRO A 79 38.79 0.98 19.35
N ILE A 80 37.75 0.68 20.14
CA ILE A 80 36.44 0.35 19.59
C ILE A 80 35.77 1.63 19.13
N VAL A 81 35.40 1.70 17.85
CA VAL A 81 34.88 2.91 17.18
C VAL A 81 33.70 2.53 16.28
N PRO A 82 32.88 3.50 15.84
CA PRO A 82 31.85 3.25 14.82
C PRO A 82 32.43 2.61 13.56
N HIS A 83 31.62 1.77 12.88
CA HIS A 83 32.02 1.03 11.67
C HIS A 83 33.25 0.13 11.87
N LEU A 84 33.40 -0.45 13.06
CA LEU A 84 34.40 -1.47 13.37
C LEU A 84 33.68 -2.74 13.83
N ASN A 85 34.01 -3.87 13.22
CA ASN A 85 33.48 -5.16 13.64
C ASN A 85 34.47 -5.84 14.59
N VAL A 86 34.00 -6.32 15.73
CA VAL A 86 34.76 -7.12 16.67
C VAL A 86 34.36 -8.59 16.52
N LEU A 87 35.29 -9.40 16.04
CA LEU A 87 35.05 -10.84 15.83
C LEU A 87 35.03 -11.61 17.15
N PRO A 88 34.46 -12.84 17.17
CA PRO A 88 34.42 -13.66 18.40
C PRO A 88 35.77 -13.94 19.02
N ASP A 89 36.84 -14.01 18.22
CA ASP A 89 38.22 -14.20 18.67
C ASP A 89 38.91 -12.92 19.15
N GLY A 90 38.19 -11.79 19.14
CA GLY A 90 38.70 -10.48 19.55
C GLY A 90 39.41 -9.68 18.47
N ARG A 91 39.67 -10.25 17.28
CA ARG A 91 40.21 -9.50 16.16
C ARG A 91 39.21 -8.44 15.67
N LYS A 92 39.73 -7.37 15.09
CA LYS A 92 38.95 -6.18 14.68
C LYS A 92 39.09 -5.96 13.20
N THR A 93 37.98 -5.78 12.48
CA THR A 93 37.94 -5.52 11.05
C THR A 93 37.24 -4.20 10.76
N LEU A 94 37.70 -3.50 9.70
CA LEU A 94 37.13 -2.24 9.26
C LEU A 94 35.89 -2.50 8.41
N CYS A 95 34.79 -1.81 8.71
CA CYS A 95 33.64 -1.75 7.84
C CYS A 95 33.87 -0.62 6.82
N LEU A 96 34.35 -0.98 5.63
CA LEU A 96 34.77 -0.01 4.61
C LEU A 96 33.66 0.36 3.62
N PHE A 97 32.71 -0.53 3.40
CA PHE A 97 31.64 -0.38 2.41
C PHE A 97 30.30 -0.77 3.04
N ASP A 98 29.26 -0.03 2.70
CA ASP A 98 27.87 -0.24 3.11
C ASP A 98 27.04 -0.98 2.05
N VAL A 99 27.68 -1.38 0.94
CA VAL A 99 27.06 -2.10 -0.18
C VAL A 99 27.75 -3.43 -0.43
N PRO A 100 27.04 -4.44 -0.96
CA PRO A 100 27.62 -5.72 -1.36
C PRO A 100 28.66 -5.56 -2.47
N PHE A 101 29.64 -6.46 -2.54
CA PHE A 101 30.68 -6.44 -3.59
C PHE A 101 30.08 -6.44 -5.01
N ASN A 102 29.01 -7.19 -5.24
CA ASN A 102 28.39 -7.28 -6.55
C ASN A 102 27.89 -5.93 -7.09
N ASP A 103 27.50 -5.00 -6.22
CA ASP A 103 27.02 -3.68 -6.62
C ASP A 103 28.15 -2.75 -7.09
N ILE A 104 29.39 -2.98 -6.57
CA ILE A 104 30.57 -2.16 -6.89
C ILE A 104 31.62 -2.91 -7.68
N ARG A 105 31.43 -4.20 -8.01
CA ARG A 105 32.44 -5.08 -8.62
C ARG A 105 33.08 -4.49 -9.89
N TYR A 106 32.32 -3.77 -10.70
CA TYR A 106 32.83 -3.19 -11.96
C TYR A 106 33.55 -1.85 -11.79
N THR A 107 33.40 -1.20 -10.64
CA THR A 107 34.09 0.05 -10.30
C THR A 107 35.16 -0.16 -9.25
N PHE A 108 35.14 -1.31 -8.57
CA PHE A 108 36.12 -1.65 -7.53
C PHE A 108 37.53 -1.85 -8.08
N ASN A 109 38.48 -1.16 -7.48
CA ASN A 109 39.89 -1.30 -7.81
C ASN A 109 40.79 -1.05 -6.61
N ALA A 110 42.05 -1.49 -6.70
CA ALA A 110 43.00 -1.41 -5.60
C ALA A 110 43.28 0.03 -5.13
N SER A 111 43.31 1.01 -6.03
CA SER A 111 43.54 2.41 -5.65
C SER A 111 42.39 2.97 -4.83
N MET A 112 41.14 2.73 -5.29
CA MET A 112 39.95 3.12 -4.57
C MET A 112 39.88 2.46 -3.17
N PHE A 113 40.21 1.17 -3.10
CA PHE A 113 40.22 0.43 -1.86
C PHE A 113 41.23 0.99 -0.85
N LEU A 114 42.48 1.24 -1.26
CA LEU A 114 43.50 1.84 -0.38
C LEU A 114 43.12 3.24 0.09
N ARG A 115 42.59 4.08 -0.80
CA ARG A 115 42.08 5.41 -0.43
C ARG A 115 40.92 5.32 0.56
N ARG A 116 40.05 4.30 0.43
CA ARG A 116 38.94 4.07 1.35
C ARG A 116 39.42 3.70 2.76
N ILE A 117 40.51 2.91 2.86
CA ILE A 117 41.16 2.62 4.15
C ILE A 117 41.69 3.88 4.80
N VAL A 118 42.44 4.72 4.03
CA VAL A 118 42.97 6.01 4.52
C VAL A 118 41.81 6.91 5.01
N TYR A 119 40.79 7.09 4.17
CA TYR A 119 39.60 7.86 4.51
C TYR A 119 38.93 7.37 5.80
N TRP A 120 38.80 6.04 5.96
CA TRP A 120 38.19 5.45 7.16
C TRP A 120 38.94 5.86 8.42
N PHE A 121 40.28 5.76 8.42
CA PHE A 121 41.08 6.15 9.58
C PHE A 121 41.05 7.66 9.84
N GLU A 122 41.12 8.49 8.82
CA GLU A 122 41.09 9.95 8.95
C GLU A 122 39.73 10.44 9.52
N GLN A 123 38.64 9.90 9.02
CA GLN A 123 37.31 10.24 9.51
C GLN A 123 37.05 9.66 10.91
N THR A 124 37.58 8.49 11.21
CA THR A 124 37.55 7.93 12.58
C THR A 124 38.26 8.85 13.56
N ALA A 125 39.46 9.34 13.23
CA ALA A 125 40.21 10.27 14.10
C ALA A 125 39.43 11.56 14.42
N ARG A 126 38.57 12.01 13.50
CA ARG A 126 37.69 13.18 13.63
C ARG A 126 36.32 12.88 14.25
N ALA A 127 36.00 11.60 14.50
CA ALA A 127 34.64 11.11 14.84
C ALA A 127 33.58 11.52 13.81
N GLN A 128 33.97 11.56 12.52
CA GLN A 128 33.09 11.96 11.39
C GLN A 128 32.79 10.81 10.43
N LEU A 129 33.17 9.58 10.78
CA LEU A 129 32.95 8.43 9.93
C LEU A 129 31.45 8.09 9.81
N HIS A 130 30.71 8.21 10.89
CA HIS A 130 29.25 8.04 10.90
C HIS A 130 28.56 9.39 10.64
N GLN A 131 27.88 9.50 9.51
CA GLN A 131 27.23 10.75 9.08
C GLN A 131 25.81 10.87 9.65
N ALA A 132 25.28 12.10 9.72
CA ALA A 132 23.99 12.37 10.33
C ALA A 132 22.77 11.75 9.61
N ASP A 133 22.91 11.48 8.31
CA ASP A 133 21.88 10.85 7.46
C ASP A 133 21.94 9.32 7.46
N GLN A 134 22.99 8.73 8.06
CA GLN A 134 23.10 7.29 8.18
C GLN A 134 22.25 6.75 9.33
N PRO A 135 21.62 5.55 9.16
CA PRO A 135 20.90 4.88 10.25
C PRO A 135 21.85 4.54 11.41
N LEU A 136 21.36 4.62 12.64
CA LEU A 136 22.16 4.24 13.81
C LEU A 136 22.59 2.77 13.72
N GLU A 137 23.85 2.51 14.08
CA GLU A 137 24.42 1.16 14.13
C GLU A 137 23.63 0.25 15.09
N PRO A 138 23.48 -1.04 14.80
CA PRO A 138 22.87 -1.98 15.74
C PRO A 138 23.77 -2.17 16.96
N TYR A 139 23.18 -2.45 18.12
CA TYR A 139 23.93 -2.63 19.37
C TYR A 139 24.82 -3.89 19.33
N PHE A 140 24.36 -4.97 18.70
CA PHE A 140 25.11 -6.19 18.42
C PHE A 140 25.19 -6.46 16.92
N PRO A 141 26.17 -7.24 16.45
CA PRO A 141 26.27 -7.60 15.04
C PRO A 141 25.07 -8.44 14.60
N GLY A 142 24.79 -8.47 13.29
CA GLY A 142 23.79 -9.32 12.68
C GLY A 142 24.11 -10.80 12.85
N THR A 143 23.08 -11.65 12.77
CA THR A 143 23.20 -13.11 12.81
C THR A 143 22.46 -13.74 11.64
N CYS A 144 22.88 -14.95 11.23
CA CYS A 144 22.27 -15.64 10.09
C CYS A 144 20.89 -16.24 10.45
N ASP A 145 20.74 -16.73 11.68
CA ASP A 145 19.49 -17.37 12.12
C ASP A 145 18.47 -16.32 12.54
N GLY A 146 17.21 -16.55 12.17
CA GLY A 146 16.14 -15.57 12.34
C GLY A 146 14.98 -16.06 13.21
N LEU A 147 14.33 -15.13 13.87
CA LEU A 147 13.14 -15.34 14.69
C LEU A 147 12.04 -14.37 14.28
N ILE A 148 10.86 -14.90 13.95
CA ILE A 148 9.65 -14.13 13.67
C ILE A 148 8.67 -14.35 14.81
N LEU A 149 8.43 -13.32 15.60
CA LEU A 149 7.46 -13.29 16.68
C LEU A 149 6.32 -12.33 16.37
N SER A 150 5.12 -12.69 16.84
CA SER A 150 4.00 -11.76 16.88
C SER A 150 4.02 -11.00 18.21
N ASP A 151 3.47 -9.79 18.20
CA ASP A 151 3.26 -9.01 19.43
C ASP A 151 2.02 -9.52 20.20
N SER A 152 2.12 -10.74 20.72
CA SER A 152 0.97 -11.39 21.37
C SER A 152 0.80 -10.99 22.84
N GLY A 153 1.82 -10.40 23.44
CA GLY A 153 1.86 -10.11 24.88
C GLY A 153 1.86 -11.36 25.77
N TYR A 154 1.88 -12.56 25.19
CA TYR A 154 1.92 -13.81 25.94
C TYR A 154 3.35 -14.24 26.23
N PRO A 155 3.63 -14.80 27.43
CA PRO A 155 4.95 -15.31 27.75
C PRO A 155 5.26 -16.69 27.13
N PHE A 156 4.33 -17.24 26.33
CA PHE A 156 4.49 -18.52 25.65
C PHE A 156 4.36 -18.32 24.15
N VAL A 157 5.30 -18.90 23.41
CA VAL A 157 5.30 -18.90 21.95
C VAL A 157 5.53 -20.30 21.42
N ARG A 158 4.83 -20.69 20.39
CA ARG A 158 5.10 -21.95 19.68
C ARG A 158 5.82 -21.63 18.38
N LEU A 159 7.01 -22.20 18.20
CA LEU A 159 7.85 -21.94 17.04
C LEU A 159 7.96 -23.16 16.14
N LYS A 160 7.74 -22.93 14.85
CA LYS A 160 8.06 -23.86 13.77
C LYS A 160 9.43 -23.51 13.20
N ARG A 161 10.29 -24.50 13.10
CA ARG A 161 11.62 -24.39 12.49
C ARG A 161 11.50 -24.53 10.97
N ILE A 162 12.05 -23.56 10.23
CA ILE A 162 12.09 -23.56 8.77
C ILE A 162 13.57 -23.48 8.38
N LYS A 163 14.04 -24.46 7.62
CA LYS A 163 15.41 -24.43 7.08
C LYS A 163 15.40 -23.64 5.78
N THR A 164 16.21 -22.60 5.70
CA THR A 164 16.49 -21.86 4.47
C THR A 164 17.80 -22.38 3.85
N LEU A 165 18.26 -21.75 2.77
CA LEU A 165 19.49 -22.16 2.10
C LEU A 165 20.72 -22.00 3.04
N ASN A 166 20.80 -20.87 3.74
CA ASN A 166 21.99 -20.47 4.51
C ASN A 166 21.73 -20.22 6.00
N SER A 167 20.48 -20.42 6.47
CA SER A 167 20.09 -20.10 7.84
C SER A 167 18.92 -20.94 8.32
N ILE A 168 18.59 -20.79 9.60
CA ILE A 168 17.40 -21.36 10.21
C ILE A 168 16.48 -20.20 10.59
N LEU A 169 15.22 -20.29 10.17
CA LEU A 169 14.18 -19.35 10.54
C LEU A 169 13.22 -20.04 11.51
N TYR A 170 12.99 -19.41 12.66
CA TYR A 170 11.98 -19.83 13.62
C TYR A 170 10.79 -18.90 13.50
N LYS A 171 9.63 -19.44 13.11
CA LYS A 171 8.39 -18.68 12.92
C LYS A 171 7.37 -19.05 13.97
N GLU A 172 6.78 -18.05 14.62
CA GLU A 172 5.66 -18.27 15.53
C GLU A 172 4.45 -18.81 14.76
N ILE A 173 3.83 -19.84 15.33
CA ILE A 173 2.57 -20.43 14.86
C ILE A 173 1.56 -20.42 16.00
N ALA A 174 0.29 -20.71 15.68
CA ALA A 174 -0.75 -20.77 16.68
C ALA A 174 -0.41 -21.75 17.82
N LEU A 175 -0.62 -21.34 19.07
CA LEU A 175 -0.31 -22.13 20.26
C LEU A 175 -1.09 -23.46 20.30
N GLU A 176 -2.28 -23.47 19.76
CA GLU A 176 -3.20 -24.62 19.68
C GLU A 176 -2.72 -25.68 18.67
N ASN A 177 -1.80 -25.34 17.79
CA ASN A 177 -1.24 -26.28 16.81
C ASN A 177 -0.23 -27.23 17.48
N ILE A 178 -0.73 -28.23 18.23
CA ILE A 178 0.07 -29.17 18.99
C ILE A 178 0.84 -30.21 18.15
N THR A 179 0.51 -30.31 16.86
CA THR A 179 1.14 -31.25 15.92
C THR A 179 2.44 -30.73 15.34
N GLU A 180 2.66 -29.42 15.36
CA GLU A 180 3.83 -28.79 14.78
C GLU A 180 4.53 -27.84 15.78
N GLY A 181 5.85 -27.75 15.65
CA GLY A 181 6.65 -26.80 16.40
C GLY A 181 6.87 -27.18 17.88
N ARG A 182 7.70 -26.37 18.56
CA ARG A 182 8.04 -26.52 19.97
C ARG A 182 7.62 -25.27 20.75
N VAL A 183 7.18 -25.45 21.99
CA VAL A 183 6.85 -24.34 22.89
C VAL A 183 8.12 -23.79 23.53
N TYR A 184 8.20 -22.46 23.55
CA TYR A 184 9.23 -21.69 24.24
C TYR A 184 8.58 -20.71 25.22
N ILE A 185 9.31 -20.41 26.28
CA ILE A 185 8.98 -19.32 27.18
C ILE A 185 9.73 -18.09 26.73
N LEU A 186 9.00 -17.01 26.48
CA LEU A 186 9.56 -15.72 26.09
C LEU A 186 9.74 -14.85 27.34
N LEU A 187 10.98 -14.52 27.64
CA LEU A 187 11.37 -13.56 28.65
C LEU A 187 11.79 -12.27 27.95
N SER A 188 11.15 -11.15 28.25
CA SER A 188 11.49 -9.87 27.67
C SER A 188 12.07 -8.92 28.72
N ALA A 189 13.10 -8.18 28.35
CA ALA A 189 13.68 -7.08 29.12
C ALA A 189 13.75 -5.83 28.29
N VAL A 190 13.58 -4.69 28.92
CA VAL A 190 13.72 -3.37 28.30
C VAL A 190 14.89 -2.66 29.00
N ILE A 191 15.89 -2.33 28.21
CA ILE A 191 17.02 -1.54 28.71
C ILE A 191 16.54 -0.10 28.83
N LYS A 192 16.64 0.46 30.02
CA LYS A 192 16.15 1.82 30.33
C LYS A 192 17.11 2.91 29.83
N LYS A 193 18.43 2.58 29.85
CA LYS A 193 19.45 3.49 29.37
C LYS A 193 19.48 3.51 27.85
N ASN A 194 19.39 4.70 27.26
CA ASN A 194 19.61 4.89 25.83
C ASN A 194 21.09 4.87 25.51
N TYR A 195 21.50 4.15 24.48
CA TYR A 195 22.89 4.07 24.03
C TYR A 195 23.13 5.05 22.89
N THR A 196 24.09 5.93 23.05
CA THR A 196 24.43 7.00 22.08
C THR A 196 25.68 6.72 21.28
N LYS A 197 26.47 5.73 21.68
CA LYS A 197 27.69 5.36 20.96
C LYS A 197 27.32 4.43 19.80
N ASN A 198 27.44 4.90 18.58
CA ASN A 198 27.30 4.08 17.36
C ASN A 198 28.41 3.03 17.24
N ILE A 199 28.49 2.13 18.22
CA ILE A 199 29.49 1.07 18.34
C ILE A 199 28.77 -0.25 18.37
N ILE A 200 29.20 -1.18 17.50
CA ILE A 200 28.72 -2.56 17.50
C ILE A 200 29.50 -3.32 18.58
N ASN A 201 28.80 -3.75 19.62
CA ASN A 201 29.40 -4.52 20.70
C ASN A 201 29.62 -5.98 20.29
N ARG A 202 30.58 -6.65 20.94
CA ARG A 202 30.81 -8.08 20.74
C ARG A 202 29.53 -8.87 21.07
N MET A 203 29.21 -9.88 20.25
CA MET A 203 28.08 -10.76 20.48
C MET A 203 28.31 -11.62 21.71
N PRO A 204 27.48 -11.56 22.75
CA PRO A 204 27.61 -12.40 23.92
C PRO A 204 27.32 -13.88 23.61
N GLN A 205 28.10 -14.76 24.22
CA GLN A 205 27.98 -16.22 24.07
C GLN A 205 27.36 -16.89 25.31
N THR A 206 27.34 -16.19 26.44
CA THR A 206 26.77 -16.67 27.70
C THR A 206 25.88 -15.64 28.36
N LEU A 207 25.04 -16.06 29.32
CA LEU A 207 24.20 -15.13 30.09
C LEU A 207 25.04 -14.15 30.91
N GLY A 208 26.23 -14.55 31.39
CA GLY A 208 27.15 -13.64 32.07
C GLY A 208 27.68 -12.55 31.15
N GLU A 209 28.16 -12.91 29.97
CA GLU A 209 28.61 -11.94 28.96
C GLU A 209 27.47 -11.01 28.52
N LEU A 210 26.22 -11.51 28.46
CA LEU A 210 25.05 -10.72 28.13
C LEU A 210 24.76 -9.67 29.22
N ASP A 211 24.85 -10.05 30.50
CA ASP A 211 24.68 -9.13 31.61
C ASP A 211 25.78 -8.07 31.67
N ASP A 212 27.04 -8.47 31.42
CA ASP A 212 28.19 -7.58 31.38
C ASP A 212 28.18 -6.62 30.17
N ALA A 213 27.39 -6.92 29.12
CA ALA A 213 27.25 -6.06 27.94
C ALA A 213 26.44 -4.77 28.20
N PHE A 214 25.74 -4.70 29.32
CA PHE A 214 24.91 -3.56 29.69
C PHE A 214 25.33 -3.02 31.06
N GLU A 215 25.10 -1.72 31.28
CA GLU A 215 25.32 -1.11 32.61
C GLU A 215 24.20 -1.44 33.61
N GLU A 216 23.11 -2.04 33.13
CA GLU A 216 21.95 -2.46 33.90
C GLU A 216 21.98 -3.98 34.13
N ASN A 217 21.53 -4.42 35.29
CA ASN A 217 21.42 -5.85 35.57
C ASN A 217 20.16 -6.46 34.91
N ILE A 218 20.30 -6.88 33.65
CA ILE A 218 19.23 -7.43 32.84
C ILE A 218 18.71 -8.75 33.44
N LEU A 219 19.61 -9.56 33.93
CA LEU A 219 19.26 -10.87 34.47
C LEU A 219 18.38 -10.75 35.70
N LYS A 220 18.52 -9.69 36.49
CA LYS A 220 17.63 -9.42 37.62
C LYS A 220 16.21 -9.08 37.15
N GLU A 221 16.06 -8.36 36.04
CA GLU A 221 14.74 -8.09 35.46
C GLU A 221 14.11 -9.38 34.91
N LEU A 222 14.89 -10.19 34.20
CA LEU A 222 14.43 -11.50 33.71
C LEU A 222 14.03 -12.44 34.85
N GLU A 223 14.77 -12.39 35.97
CA GLU A 223 14.49 -13.18 37.16
C GLU A 223 13.10 -12.87 37.77
N THR A 224 12.67 -11.59 37.73
CA THR A 224 11.35 -11.22 38.25
C THR A 224 10.22 -11.88 37.46
N ARG A 225 10.43 -12.17 36.17
CA ARG A 225 9.46 -12.82 35.30
C ARG A 225 9.22 -14.30 35.62
N PHE A 226 10.14 -14.96 36.30
CA PHE A 226 9.95 -16.39 36.70
C PHE A 226 8.69 -16.60 37.53
N SER A 227 8.45 -15.72 38.50
CA SER A 227 7.26 -15.81 39.38
C SER A 227 5.98 -15.50 38.61
N GLU A 228 6.02 -14.55 37.66
CA GLU A 228 4.89 -14.21 36.80
C GLU A 228 4.50 -15.39 35.90
N ILE A 229 5.48 -16.01 35.23
CA ILE A 229 5.25 -17.19 34.39
C ILE A 229 4.69 -18.35 35.19
N TRP A 230 5.19 -18.53 36.42
CA TRP A 230 4.69 -19.59 37.28
C TRP A 230 3.25 -19.33 37.74
N ALA A 231 2.85 -18.08 37.92
CA ALA A 231 1.49 -17.69 38.26
C ALA A 231 0.48 -17.93 37.12
N VAL A 232 0.92 -17.90 35.87
CA VAL A 232 0.07 -18.17 34.67
C VAL A 232 -0.49 -19.60 34.63
N LYS A 233 0.04 -20.53 35.40
CA LYS A 233 -0.49 -21.90 35.54
C LYS A 233 -1.98 -21.99 35.86
N GLN A 234 -2.56 -20.95 36.43
CA GLN A 234 -3.96 -20.95 36.83
C GLN A 234 -4.91 -20.53 35.68
N THR A 235 -4.37 -20.17 34.54
CA THR A 235 -5.17 -19.72 33.39
C THR A 235 -5.66 -20.88 32.52
N SER A 236 -6.79 -20.68 31.84
CA SER A 236 -7.31 -21.60 30.83
C SER A 236 -6.32 -21.84 29.68
N LEU A 237 -5.58 -20.81 29.29
CA LEU A 237 -4.57 -20.87 28.25
C LEU A 237 -3.44 -21.85 28.58
N TYR A 238 -2.94 -21.86 29.84
CA TYR A 238 -1.93 -22.79 30.29
C TYR A 238 -2.42 -24.24 30.15
N LYS A 239 -3.66 -24.52 30.55
CA LYS A 239 -4.27 -25.84 30.46
C LYS A 239 -4.37 -26.34 29.02
N THR A 240 -4.71 -25.44 28.09
CA THR A 240 -4.79 -25.76 26.65
C THR A 240 -3.42 -26.06 26.08
N ILE A 241 -2.40 -25.25 26.38
CA ILE A 241 -1.05 -25.37 25.79
C ILE A 241 -0.32 -26.62 26.31
N PHE A 242 -0.38 -26.84 27.62
CA PHE A 242 0.42 -27.89 28.29
C PHE A 242 -0.39 -29.13 28.66
N GLN A 243 -1.68 -29.18 28.28
CA GLN A 243 -2.57 -30.31 28.62
C GLN A 243 -2.48 -30.73 30.10
N GLU A 244 -2.34 -29.73 30.99
CA GLU A 244 -2.12 -29.89 32.43
C GLU A 244 -0.78 -30.61 32.82
N LYS A 245 0.12 -30.88 31.86
CA LYS A 245 1.41 -31.51 32.11
C LYS A 245 2.46 -30.49 32.49
N GLU A 246 2.68 -30.33 33.78
CA GLU A 246 3.72 -29.43 34.31
C GLU A 246 5.14 -29.76 33.79
N THR A 247 5.39 -31.02 33.44
CA THR A 247 6.65 -31.46 32.86
C THR A 247 6.98 -30.80 31.55
N GLU A 248 5.98 -30.44 30.74
CA GLU A 248 6.17 -29.74 29.46
C GLU A 248 6.63 -28.28 29.67
N LEU A 249 6.06 -27.59 30.65
CA LEU A 249 6.53 -26.25 31.01
C LEU A 249 7.99 -26.25 31.45
N ARG A 250 8.36 -27.20 32.30
CA ARG A 250 9.74 -27.32 32.81
C ARG A 250 10.75 -27.59 31.72
N ASN A 251 10.36 -28.37 30.71
CA ASN A 251 11.20 -28.76 29.59
C ASN A 251 11.11 -27.80 28.41
N SER A 252 10.31 -26.74 28.51
CA SER A 252 10.21 -25.73 27.46
C SER A 252 11.55 -25.04 27.26
N GLY A 253 11.87 -24.72 26.02
CA GLY A 253 12.98 -23.82 25.68
C GLY A 253 12.72 -22.41 26.22
N VAL A 254 13.77 -21.62 26.35
CA VAL A 254 13.67 -20.24 26.80
C VAL A 254 14.25 -19.32 25.73
N LEU A 255 13.50 -18.27 25.41
CA LEU A 255 13.94 -17.16 24.55
C LEU A 255 14.03 -15.89 25.39
N LEU A 256 15.10 -15.15 25.21
CA LEU A 256 15.28 -13.82 25.79
C LEU A 256 15.14 -12.81 24.67
N ALA A 257 14.25 -11.83 24.80
CA ALA A 257 14.13 -10.70 23.88
C ALA A 257 14.51 -9.41 24.64
N ILE A 258 15.52 -8.72 24.16
CA ILE A 258 16.04 -7.52 24.80
C ILE A 258 15.79 -6.34 23.87
N ARG A 259 15.08 -5.33 24.38
CA ARG A 259 14.79 -4.07 23.69
C ARG A 259 15.75 -2.98 24.18
N ILE A 260 16.47 -2.38 23.25
CA ILE A 260 17.51 -1.38 23.51
C ILE A 260 17.14 -0.11 22.78
N GLY A 261 17.07 1.02 23.48
CA GLY A 261 16.89 2.34 22.88
C GLY A 261 18.20 2.85 22.32
N LEU A 262 18.21 3.35 21.10
CA LEU A 262 19.34 3.97 20.43
C LEU A 262 19.00 5.43 20.11
N SER A 263 19.89 6.35 20.50
CA SER A 263 19.78 7.79 20.25
C SER A 263 21.10 8.36 19.73
N ARG A 264 21.06 9.52 19.06
CA ARG A 264 22.28 10.18 18.55
C ARG A 264 23.04 10.91 19.65
N SER A 265 22.31 11.42 20.62
CA SER A 265 22.86 12.22 21.72
C SER A 265 22.40 11.69 23.06
N GLU A 266 23.21 11.93 24.09
CA GLU A 266 22.87 11.55 25.46
C GLU A 266 21.68 12.38 25.98
N GLY A 267 20.69 11.73 26.58
CA GLY A 267 19.49 12.37 27.13
C GLY A 267 18.37 12.62 26.13
N GLU A 268 18.54 12.28 24.85
CA GLU A 268 17.47 12.31 23.88
C GLU A 268 16.60 11.04 23.94
N GLU A 269 15.34 11.16 23.54
CA GLU A 269 14.48 10.00 23.31
C GLU A 269 15.06 9.10 22.24
N PRO A 270 14.84 7.78 22.31
CA PRO A 270 15.38 6.86 21.32
C PRO A 270 14.86 7.18 19.92
N GLU A 271 15.75 7.39 18.97
CA GLU A 271 15.41 7.51 17.54
C GLU A 271 14.87 6.18 17.00
N ARG A 272 15.40 5.06 17.51
CA ARG A 272 14.92 3.71 17.20
C ARG A 272 15.13 2.77 18.37
N TYR A 273 14.33 1.72 18.40
CA TYR A 273 14.54 0.59 19.27
C TYR A 273 15.15 -0.58 18.50
N TYR A 274 16.23 -1.12 19.03
CA TYR A 274 16.86 -2.34 18.56
C TYR A 274 16.40 -3.51 19.44
N ILE A 275 15.95 -4.59 18.83
CA ILE A 275 15.52 -5.79 19.56
C ILE A 275 16.43 -6.93 19.14
N LYS A 276 17.06 -7.57 20.11
CA LYS A 276 17.87 -8.78 19.91
C LYS A 276 17.28 -9.94 20.71
N ALA A 277 17.19 -11.09 20.09
CA ALA A 277 16.73 -12.30 20.76
C ALA A 277 17.88 -13.30 20.93
N PHE A 278 17.78 -14.07 22.01
CA PHE A 278 18.71 -15.15 22.32
C PHE A 278 17.93 -16.38 22.76
N GLN A 279 18.28 -17.56 22.26
CA GLN A 279 17.81 -18.80 22.81
C GLN A 279 18.77 -19.25 23.91
N VAL A 280 18.26 -19.53 25.08
CA VAL A 280 19.02 -20.15 26.17
C VAL A 280 19.20 -21.62 25.85
N SER A 281 20.41 -22.16 25.99
CA SER A 281 20.71 -23.56 25.67
C SER A 281 20.03 -24.53 26.65
N ASP A 282 19.67 -24.07 27.85
CA ASP A 282 19.02 -24.83 28.90
C ASP A 282 17.47 -24.72 28.83
N THR A 283 16.82 -25.63 29.56
CA THR A 283 15.37 -25.60 29.76
C THR A 283 14.98 -24.55 30.80
N PHE A 284 13.70 -24.22 30.82
CA PHE A 284 13.17 -23.28 31.84
C PHE A 284 13.43 -23.79 33.27
N GLN A 285 13.37 -25.12 33.50
CA GLN A 285 13.70 -25.71 34.80
C GLN A 285 15.15 -25.48 35.18
N SER A 286 16.08 -25.78 34.29
CA SER A 286 17.52 -25.59 34.55
C SER A 286 17.83 -24.12 34.81
N LEU A 287 17.20 -23.21 34.01
CA LEU A 287 17.41 -21.78 34.14
C LEU A 287 16.97 -21.24 35.52
N TYR A 288 15.73 -21.51 35.96
CA TYR A 288 15.29 -21.01 37.26
C TYR A 288 16.03 -21.64 38.45
N GLN A 289 16.48 -22.91 38.32
CA GLN A 289 17.32 -23.55 39.32
C GLN A 289 18.70 -22.91 39.42
N ALA A 290 19.32 -22.53 38.29
CA ALA A 290 20.58 -21.81 38.28
C ALA A 290 20.48 -20.43 38.94
N PHE A 291 19.30 -19.81 38.89
CA PHE A 291 19.00 -18.60 39.65
C PHE A 291 18.65 -18.83 41.13
N GLY A 292 18.73 -20.09 41.64
CA GLY A 292 18.49 -20.44 43.02
C GLY A 292 17.04 -20.62 43.40
N TYR A 293 16.14 -20.74 42.46
CA TYR A 293 14.73 -21.00 42.71
C TYR A 293 14.43 -22.47 42.78
N HIS A 294 13.59 -22.86 43.73
CA HIS A 294 13.06 -24.19 43.87
C HIS A 294 11.55 -24.16 44.08
N ARG A 295 10.90 -25.26 43.80
CA ARG A 295 9.48 -25.43 44.04
C ARG A 295 9.19 -25.76 45.47
N SER A 296 8.38 -24.96 46.16
CA SER A 296 7.91 -25.26 47.51
C SER A 296 6.81 -26.32 47.53
N LYS A 297 6.53 -26.87 48.70
CA LYS A 297 5.40 -27.80 48.90
C LYS A 297 4.04 -27.21 48.49
N LYS A 298 3.91 -25.88 48.51
CA LYS A 298 2.71 -25.16 48.08
C LYS A 298 2.68 -24.81 46.61
N ASN A 299 3.54 -25.43 45.81
CA ASN A 299 3.64 -25.22 44.37
C ASN A 299 4.02 -23.79 43.93
N LYS A 300 4.73 -23.06 44.75
CA LYS A 300 5.28 -21.72 44.45
C LYS A 300 6.77 -21.83 44.16
N LEU A 301 7.28 -20.98 43.26
CA LEU A 301 8.72 -20.78 43.12
C LEU A 301 9.21 -19.94 44.29
N GLU A 302 10.15 -20.47 45.04
CA GLU A 302 10.78 -19.83 46.20
C GLU A 302 12.29 -19.81 46.00
N LYS A 303 12.92 -18.63 46.21
CA LYS A 303 14.38 -18.48 46.16
C LYS A 303 14.96 -19.12 47.45
N VAL A 304 15.74 -20.18 47.30
CA VAL A 304 16.25 -20.95 48.42
C VAL A 304 17.75 -20.72 48.62
N LYS A 305 18.45 -20.32 47.56
CA LYS A 305 19.89 -20.06 47.61
C LYS A 305 20.25 -18.90 46.65
N PRO A 306 21.43 -18.26 46.79
CA PRO A 306 21.91 -17.32 45.82
C PRO A 306 22.01 -17.94 44.43
N ALA A 307 21.91 -17.08 43.39
CA ALA A 307 22.14 -17.50 42.02
C ALA A 307 23.59 -18.01 41.87
N GLU A 308 23.74 -19.21 41.34
CA GLU A 308 25.03 -19.82 41.04
C GLU A 308 25.03 -20.36 39.61
N ASP A 309 26.20 -20.32 38.96
CA ASP A 309 26.47 -20.92 37.65
C ASP A 309 25.67 -20.40 36.42
N TYR A 310 24.70 -19.50 36.61
CA TYR A 310 23.92 -18.97 35.49
C TYR A 310 24.79 -18.24 34.46
N LYS A 311 25.92 -17.66 34.91
CA LYS A 311 26.82 -16.90 34.03
C LYS A 311 27.43 -17.73 32.90
N ASN A 312 27.56 -19.04 33.12
CA ASN A 312 28.15 -19.97 32.15
C ASN A 312 27.11 -20.59 31.19
N ILE A 313 25.82 -20.30 31.37
CA ILE A 313 24.77 -20.82 30.50
C ILE A 313 24.94 -20.20 29.13
N SER A 314 25.12 -21.04 28.09
CA SER A 314 25.28 -20.58 26.70
C SER A 314 24.00 -20.04 26.12
N ILE A 315 24.14 -19.03 25.27
CA ILE A 315 23.03 -18.42 24.54
C ILE A 315 23.35 -18.39 23.03
N ILE A 316 22.30 -18.53 22.23
CA ILE A 316 22.39 -18.51 20.76
C ILE A 316 21.64 -17.29 20.27
N PRO A 317 22.29 -16.34 19.58
CA PRO A 317 21.66 -15.13 19.12
C PRO A 317 20.80 -15.38 17.88
N PHE A 318 19.69 -14.63 17.79
CA PHE A 318 18.79 -14.59 16.62
C PHE A 318 18.59 -13.16 16.13
N GLU A 319 18.48 -13.01 14.82
CA GLU A 319 17.99 -11.80 14.21
C GLU A 319 16.46 -11.76 14.35
N MET A 320 15.94 -10.63 14.83
CA MET A 320 14.49 -10.45 14.97
C MET A 320 13.91 -9.88 13.69
N PHE A 321 12.97 -10.63 13.09
CA PHE A 321 12.16 -10.14 11.98
C PHE A 321 10.77 -9.79 12.48
N TYR A 322 10.31 -8.59 12.14
CA TYR A 322 8.94 -8.18 12.45
C TYR A 322 7.95 -9.02 11.65
N GLN A 323 6.92 -9.49 12.32
CA GLN A 323 5.79 -10.09 11.64
C GLN A 323 5.09 -9.03 10.80
N PHE A 324 4.75 -9.38 9.56
CA PHE A 324 4.02 -8.47 8.69
C PHE A 324 2.61 -8.22 9.25
N ASN A 325 2.31 -6.98 9.57
CA ASN A 325 1.04 -6.48 10.07
C ASN A 325 0.71 -5.14 9.39
N SER A 326 -0.46 -4.54 9.67
CA SER A 326 -0.88 -3.30 9.04
C SER A 326 0.06 -2.13 9.33
N GLN A 327 0.57 -2.01 10.55
CA GLN A 327 1.52 -0.95 10.95
C GLN A 327 2.87 -1.12 10.25
N PHE A 328 3.36 -2.35 10.15
CA PHE A 328 4.61 -2.60 9.41
C PHE A 328 4.41 -2.40 7.90
N ALA A 329 3.23 -2.70 7.38
CA ALA A 329 2.87 -2.41 6.00
C ALA A 329 2.88 -0.89 5.73
N THR A 330 2.27 -0.06 6.58
CA THR A 330 2.33 1.40 6.43
C THR A 330 3.74 1.94 6.54
N PHE A 331 4.53 1.45 7.50
CA PHE A 331 5.93 1.84 7.63
C PHE A 331 6.75 1.56 6.35
N LEU A 332 6.60 0.38 5.75
CA LEU A 332 7.30 0.04 4.51
C LEU A 332 6.83 0.83 3.29
N ASN A 333 5.58 1.30 3.28
CA ASN A 333 5.01 2.06 2.16
C ASN A 333 5.17 3.57 2.29
N GLU A 334 5.20 4.11 3.52
CA GLU A 334 5.14 5.56 3.79
C GLU A 334 6.36 6.10 4.56
N GLY A 335 7.24 5.21 5.02
CA GLY A 335 8.40 5.56 5.86
C GLY A 335 8.05 5.88 7.31
N THR A 336 6.77 5.93 7.67
CA THR A 336 6.25 6.21 9.01
C THR A 336 5.13 5.24 9.36
N ILE A 337 4.93 4.99 10.67
CA ILE A 337 3.77 4.22 11.13
C ILE A 337 2.58 5.19 11.19
N THR A 338 1.69 5.08 10.22
CA THR A 338 0.47 5.88 10.13
C THR A 338 -0.74 5.00 10.37
N GLU A 339 -1.64 5.41 11.24
CA GLU A 339 -2.93 4.75 11.41
C GLU A 339 -3.94 5.36 10.44
N HIS A 340 -4.34 4.60 9.45
CA HIS A 340 -5.39 4.99 8.51
C HIS A 340 -6.74 4.50 9.04
N ASN A 341 -7.49 5.40 9.66
CA ASN A 341 -8.78 5.11 10.27
C ASN A 341 -9.99 5.35 9.35
N ASP A 342 -9.75 5.54 8.06
CA ASP A 342 -10.81 5.71 7.07
C ASP A 342 -11.64 4.43 6.95
N ASN A 343 -12.93 4.52 7.20
CA ASN A 343 -13.88 3.44 6.98
C ASN A 343 -14.34 3.45 5.53
N ILE A 344 -13.97 2.44 4.77
CA ILE A 344 -14.23 2.38 3.33
C ILE A 344 -15.12 1.19 3.02
N VAL A 345 -16.22 1.44 2.32
CA VAL A 345 -17.06 0.37 1.76
C VAL A 345 -16.71 0.20 0.29
N GLN A 346 -16.24 -0.98 -0.09
CA GLN A 346 -16.01 -1.32 -1.49
C GLN A 346 -17.08 -2.30 -2.00
N ILE A 347 -17.70 -1.95 -3.11
CA ILE A 347 -18.72 -2.72 -3.81
C ILE A 347 -18.09 -3.27 -5.09
N GLY A 348 -18.12 -4.59 -5.24
CA GLY A 348 -17.51 -5.28 -6.37
C GLY A 348 -16.03 -5.63 -6.16
N LEU A 349 -15.76 -6.94 -6.20
CA LEU A 349 -14.43 -7.55 -6.08
C LEU A 349 -14.09 -8.38 -7.33
N GLY A 350 -14.43 -7.83 -8.49
CA GLY A 350 -14.06 -8.42 -9.79
C GLY A 350 -12.58 -8.22 -10.14
N ALA A 351 -12.26 -8.18 -11.43
CA ALA A 351 -10.90 -8.04 -11.92
C ALA A 351 -10.20 -6.78 -11.41
N LEU A 352 -10.85 -5.61 -11.47
CA LEU A 352 -10.30 -4.35 -10.98
C LEU A 352 -10.39 -4.26 -9.45
N GLY A 353 -11.58 -4.52 -8.89
CA GLY A 353 -11.85 -4.35 -7.46
C GLY A 353 -11.00 -5.25 -6.57
N SER A 354 -10.74 -6.51 -6.96
CA SER A 354 -9.87 -7.41 -6.18
C SER A 354 -8.41 -6.94 -6.14
N GLN A 355 -7.92 -6.37 -7.24
CA GLN A 355 -6.57 -5.83 -7.34
C GLN A 355 -6.41 -4.55 -6.50
N ILE A 356 -7.43 -3.66 -6.51
CA ILE A 356 -7.48 -2.48 -5.63
C ILE A 356 -7.44 -2.93 -4.18
N ALA A 357 -8.29 -3.89 -3.80
CA ALA A 357 -8.31 -4.44 -2.45
C ALA A 357 -6.95 -5.01 -2.04
N ASN A 358 -6.31 -5.82 -2.91
CA ASN A 358 -4.98 -6.36 -2.66
C ASN A 358 -3.92 -5.26 -2.43
N ASN A 359 -3.93 -4.21 -3.25
CA ASN A 359 -2.99 -3.09 -3.11
C ASN A 359 -3.17 -2.36 -1.77
N CYS A 360 -4.42 -2.09 -1.37
CA CYS A 360 -4.73 -1.42 -0.11
C CYS A 360 -4.44 -2.30 1.10
N ILE A 361 -4.75 -3.61 1.04
CA ILE A 361 -4.40 -4.58 2.10
C ILE A 361 -2.89 -4.60 2.31
N ARG A 362 -2.09 -4.76 1.23
CA ARG A 362 -0.63 -4.80 1.32
C ARG A 362 0.01 -3.50 1.77
N ALA A 363 -0.67 -2.38 1.56
CA ALA A 363 -0.26 -1.08 2.08
C ALA A 363 -0.69 -0.83 3.55
N GLY A 364 -1.52 -1.70 4.14
CA GLY A 364 -2.09 -1.47 5.47
C GLY A 364 -3.05 -0.29 5.53
N TYR A 365 -3.65 0.10 4.39
CA TYR A 365 -4.44 1.32 4.25
C TYR A 365 -5.92 1.10 4.51
N GLY A 366 -6.51 1.84 5.43
CA GLY A 366 -7.95 1.94 5.71
C GLY A 366 -8.56 0.74 6.44
N ASN A 367 -9.82 0.91 6.83
CA ASN A 367 -10.68 -0.14 7.38
C ASN A 367 -11.76 -0.46 6.35
N TRP A 368 -11.88 -1.71 5.92
CA TRP A 368 -12.69 -2.07 4.77
C TRP A 368 -13.92 -2.90 5.11
N THR A 369 -15.02 -2.59 4.46
CA THR A 369 -16.19 -3.47 4.33
C THR A 369 -16.34 -3.85 2.86
N TYR A 370 -16.38 -5.14 2.55
CA TYR A 370 -16.51 -5.64 1.19
C TYR A 370 -17.91 -6.17 0.90
N ILE A 371 -18.46 -5.78 -0.25
CA ILE A 371 -19.78 -6.21 -0.74
C ILE A 371 -19.61 -6.83 -2.12
N ASP A 372 -19.84 -8.13 -2.26
CA ASP A 372 -19.82 -8.84 -3.56
C ASP A 372 -20.70 -10.10 -3.47
N PRO A 373 -21.67 -10.31 -4.38
CA PRO A 373 -22.54 -11.48 -4.39
C PRO A 373 -21.86 -12.74 -4.93
N ASP A 374 -20.82 -12.61 -5.74
CA ASP A 374 -20.33 -13.66 -6.59
C ASP A 374 -19.39 -14.63 -5.89
N ALA A 375 -19.40 -15.88 -6.35
CA ALA A 375 -18.34 -16.84 -6.09
C ALA A 375 -17.17 -16.64 -7.08
N LEU A 376 -15.97 -17.05 -6.66
CA LEU A 376 -14.81 -17.09 -7.53
C LEU A 376 -14.86 -18.33 -8.42
N TYR A 377 -14.76 -18.12 -9.73
CA TYR A 377 -14.74 -19.18 -10.73
C TYR A 377 -13.40 -19.26 -11.47
N PRO A 378 -13.06 -20.40 -12.12
CA PRO A 378 -11.78 -20.57 -12.81
C PRO A 378 -11.43 -19.48 -13.82
N HIS A 379 -12.41 -18.96 -14.57
CA HIS A 379 -12.19 -17.89 -15.54
C HIS A 379 -11.82 -16.54 -14.89
N ASN A 380 -12.18 -16.33 -13.63
CA ASN A 380 -11.81 -15.13 -12.89
C ASN A 380 -10.32 -15.08 -12.59
N LEU A 381 -9.66 -16.24 -12.41
CA LEU A 381 -8.24 -16.32 -12.06
C LEU A 381 -7.31 -15.62 -13.04
N ALA A 382 -7.75 -15.44 -14.28
CA ALA A 382 -6.97 -14.69 -15.27
C ALA A 382 -6.68 -13.24 -14.85
N ARG A 383 -7.54 -12.64 -14.00
CA ARG A 383 -7.44 -11.22 -13.62
C ARG A 383 -7.74 -10.91 -12.15
N HIS A 384 -8.18 -11.90 -11.40
CA HIS A 384 -8.44 -11.77 -9.96
C HIS A 384 -7.15 -11.99 -9.15
N CYS A 385 -6.96 -11.28 -8.03
CA CYS A 385 -5.75 -11.40 -7.22
C CYS A 385 -5.65 -12.70 -6.40
N LEU A 386 -6.77 -13.42 -6.20
CA LEU A 386 -6.79 -14.70 -5.49
C LEU A 386 -6.35 -15.85 -6.39
N ASN A 387 -5.96 -16.96 -5.77
CA ASN A 387 -5.47 -18.16 -6.43
C ASN A 387 -6.53 -19.27 -6.52
N GLN A 388 -6.11 -20.45 -7.02
CA GLN A 388 -6.97 -21.62 -7.24
C GLN A 388 -7.63 -22.14 -5.95
N ASP A 389 -7.01 -21.99 -4.80
CA ASP A 389 -7.54 -22.50 -3.51
C ASP A 389 -8.83 -21.78 -3.07
N SER A 390 -9.09 -20.62 -3.65
CA SER A 390 -10.29 -19.82 -3.38
C SER A 390 -11.47 -20.10 -4.35
N ILE A 391 -11.30 -20.99 -5.33
CA ILE A 391 -12.39 -21.33 -6.26
C ILE A 391 -13.60 -21.87 -5.50
N GLY A 392 -14.79 -21.38 -5.85
CA GLY A 392 -16.05 -21.74 -5.23
C GLY A 392 -16.40 -20.95 -3.98
N GLN A 393 -15.48 -20.19 -3.42
CA GLN A 393 -15.75 -19.30 -2.28
C GLN A 393 -16.36 -17.98 -2.77
N ASN A 394 -17.19 -17.34 -1.93
CA ASN A 394 -17.61 -15.97 -2.19
C ASN A 394 -16.38 -15.04 -2.22
N LYS A 395 -16.32 -14.13 -3.20
CA LYS A 395 -15.15 -13.26 -3.43
C LYS A 395 -14.83 -12.38 -2.22
N ALA A 396 -15.85 -11.80 -1.56
CA ALA A 396 -15.64 -10.94 -0.40
C ALA A 396 -15.10 -11.73 0.81
N GLN A 397 -15.63 -12.92 1.08
CA GLN A 397 -15.15 -13.81 2.13
C GLN A 397 -13.71 -14.29 1.85
N ALA A 398 -13.42 -14.68 0.61
CA ALA A 398 -12.09 -15.13 0.22
C ALA A 398 -11.03 -14.00 0.32
N MET A 399 -11.38 -12.76 0.01
CA MET A 399 -10.52 -11.60 0.23
C MET A 399 -10.26 -11.32 1.72
N GLN A 400 -11.26 -11.51 2.58
CA GLN A 400 -11.06 -11.43 4.03
C GLN A 400 -10.13 -12.52 4.53
N GLN A 401 -10.30 -13.76 4.06
CA GLN A 401 -9.40 -14.86 4.40
C GLN A 401 -7.97 -14.59 3.93
N TYR A 402 -7.80 -14.07 2.72
CA TYR A 402 -6.51 -13.65 2.19
C TYR A 402 -5.81 -12.62 3.10
N ALA A 403 -6.53 -11.58 3.53
CA ALA A 403 -6.00 -10.56 4.43
C ALA A 403 -5.63 -11.15 5.80
N ASN A 404 -6.49 -12.02 6.35
CA ASN A 404 -6.23 -12.71 7.62
C ASN A 404 -4.99 -13.61 7.55
N LEU A 405 -4.76 -14.28 6.42
CA LEU A 405 -3.54 -15.07 6.21
C LEU A 405 -2.31 -14.20 6.08
N LEU A 406 -2.42 -13.05 5.40
CA LEU A 406 -1.32 -12.11 5.23
C LEU A 406 -0.89 -11.50 6.57
N PHE A 407 -1.82 -11.11 7.42
CA PHE A 407 -1.57 -10.48 8.73
C PHE A 407 -1.68 -11.45 9.91
N HIS A 408 -1.73 -12.76 9.66
CA HIS A 408 -1.86 -13.80 10.69
C HIS A 408 -3.03 -13.61 11.67
N GLY A 409 -4.16 -13.10 11.17
CA GLY A 409 -5.41 -13.00 11.91
C GLY A 409 -5.48 -11.95 13.02
N LYS A 410 -4.43 -11.18 13.25
CA LYS A 410 -4.38 -10.21 14.36
C LYS A 410 -4.79 -8.80 13.96
N ASP A 411 -4.46 -8.38 12.74
CA ASP A 411 -4.79 -7.06 12.19
C ASP A 411 -5.90 -7.19 11.16
N ASN A 412 -7.12 -7.16 11.61
CA ASN A 412 -8.24 -7.24 10.67
C ASN A 412 -8.58 -5.85 10.13
N ILE A 413 -7.95 -5.46 9.02
CA ILE A 413 -8.33 -4.25 8.29
C ILE A 413 -9.63 -4.45 7.50
N ILE A 414 -10.11 -5.70 7.34
CA ILE A 414 -11.41 -6.00 6.75
C ILE A 414 -12.39 -6.24 7.87
N LYS A 415 -13.15 -5.21 8.21
CA LYS A 415 -14.05 -5.19 9.36
C LYS A 415 -15.30 -6.02 9.13
N ALA A 416 -15.82 -6.03 7.89
CA ALA A 416 -17.02 -6.79 7.55
C ALA A 416 -16.99 -7.25 6.08
N VAL A 417 -17.77 -8.31 5.82
CA VAL A 417 -18.06 -8.80 4.47
C VAL A 417 -19.57 -9.04 4.33
N ILE A 418 -20.13 -8.63 3.21
CA ILE A 418 -21.52 -8.84 2.85
C ILE A 418 -21.55 -9.60 1.52
N SER A 419 -21.86 -10.89 1.60
CA SER A 419 -21.89 -11.79 0.43
C SER A 419 -23.22 -11.67 -0.30
N SER A 420 -23.55 -10.48 -0.77
CA SER A 420 -24.84 -10.16 -1.38
C SER A 420 -24.72 -9.05 -2.41
N ASP A 421 -25.72 -8.97 -3.28
CA ASP A 421 -25.91 -7.84 -4.18
C ASP A 421 -26.30 -6.57 -3.40
N ILE A 422 -25.87 -5.41 -3.89
CA ILE A 422 -26.20 -4.13 -3.26
C ILE A 422 -27.72 -3.84 -3.30
N PHE A 423 -28.45 -4.43 -4.25
CA PHE A 423 -29.90 -4.32 -4.38
C PHE A 423 -30.68 -5.31 -3.49
N SER A 424 -29.98 -6.15 -2.72
CA SER A 424 -30.61 -7.19 -1.90
C SER A 424 -31.48 -6.60 -0.78
N LYS A 425 -32.77 -6.84 -0.85
CA LYS A 425 -33.73 -6.39 0.19
C LYS A 425 -33.45 -7.04 1.54
N SER A 426 -32.97 -8.29 1.57
CA SER A 426 -32.71 -9.03 2.82
C SER A 426 -31.50 -8.50 3.59
N GLU A 427 -30.49 -7.95 2.90
CA GLU A 427 -29.26 -7.41 3.51
C GLU A 427 -29.25 -5.87 3.57
N GLN A 428 -30.36 -5.22 3.18
CA GLN A 428 -30.46 -3.78 3.00
C GLN A 428 -30.09 -2.98 4.26
N GLU A 429 -30.49 -3.46 5.44
CA GLU A 429 -30.18 -2.79 6.70
C GLU A 429 -28.68 -2.79 6.98
N LYS A 430 -28.02 -3.93 6.77
CA LYS A 430 -26.56 -4.04 6.97
C LYS A 430 -25.79 -3.19 5.96
N ILE A 431 -26.23 -3.19 4.69
CA ILE A 431 -25.62 -2.40 3.62
C ILE A 431 -25.74 -0.91 3.95
N ARG A 432 -26.93 -0.44 4.32
CA ARG A 432 -27.17 0.96 4.71
C ARG A 432 -26.36 1.36 5.95
N ALA A 433 -26.30 0.51 6.96
CA ALA A 433 -25.50 0.75 8.16
C ALA A 433 -24.00 0.90 7.79
N SER A 434 -23.46 -0.04 7.04
CA SER A 434 -22.05 0.00 6.62
C SER A 434 -21.71 1.27 5.81
N ILE A 435 -22.60 1.68 4.89
CA ILE A 435 -22.38 2.88 4.08
C ILE A 435 -22.52 4.16 4.93
N SER A 436 -23.46 4.21 5.87
CA SER A 436 -23.66 5.38 6.71
C SER A 436 -22.49 5.64 7.67
N GLU A 437 -21.75 4.59 8.06
CA GLU A 437 -20.56 4.66 8.91
C GLU A 437 -19.27 4.87 8.10
N ALA A 438 -19.36 4.75 6.78
CA ALA A 438 -18.19 4.90 5.91
C ALA A 438 -17.81 6.37 5.70
N THR A 439 -16.52 6.62 5.54
CA THR A 439 -15.96 7.89 5.07
C THR A 439 -15.97 7.97 3.54
N LEU A 440 -15.94 6.81 2.87
CA LEU A 440 -15.92 6.69 1.42
C LEU A 440 -16.60 5.41 0.96
N VAL A 441 -17.39 5.50 -0.11
CA VAL A 441 -17.89 4.34 -0.87
C VAL A 441 -17.09 4.24 -2.17
N VAL A 442 -16.52 3.06 -2.43
CA VAL A 442 -15.79 2.74 -3.66
C VAL A 442 -16.59 1.72 -4.46
N ASP A 443 -17.15 2.16 -5.57
CA ASP A 443 -17.84 1.29 -6.51
C ASP A 443 -16.87 0.76 -7.57
N CYS A 444 -16.79 -0.56 -7.70
CA CYS A 444 -16.01 -1.28 -8.70
C CYS A 444 -16.86 -2.29 -9.48
N THR A 445 -18.18 -2.09 -9.49
CA THR A 445 -19.11 -3.01 -10.15
C THR A 445 -19.14 -2.85 -11.67
N ALA A 446 -18.73 -1.70 -12.18
CA ALA A 446 -18.92 -1.28 -13.57
C ALA A 446 -20.41 -1.34 -13.99
N SER A 447 -21.32 -1.02 -13.09
CA SER A 447 -22.77 -1.05 -13.28
C SER A 447 -23.36 0.33 -13.13
N VAL A 448 -23.94 0.86 -14.20
CA VAL A 448 -24.70 2.12 -14.20
C VAL A 448 -25.82 2.09 -13.17
N ALA A 449 -26.50 0.94 -13.04
CA ALA A 449 -27.57 0.78 -12.04
C ALA A 449 -27.03 0.94 -10.61
N ALA A 450 -25.83 0.42 -10.30
CA ALA A 450 -25.21 0.58 -8.99
C ALA A 450 -24.86 2.05 -8.72
N GLU A 451 -24.27 2.76 -9.71
CA GLU A 451 -23.93 4.18 -9.60
C GLU A 451 -25.19 5.04 -9.32
N ARG A 452 -26.29 4.81 -10.04
CA ARG A 452 -27.56 5.54 -9.83
C ARG A 452 -28.21 5.19 -8.51
N TYR A 453 -28.18 3.91 -8.10
CA TYR A 453 -28.68 3.47 -6.80
C TYR A 453 -27.91 4.11 -5.64
N LEU A 454 -26.59 4.21 -5.73
CA LEU A 454 -25.75 4.95 -4.78
C LEU A 454 -26.09 6.44 -4.76
N SER A 455 -26.33 7.03 -5.94
CA SER A 455 -26.64 8.46 -6.05
C SER A 455 -27.95 8.84 -5.37
N HIS A 456 -28.99 8.03 -5.52
CA HIS A 456 -30.36 8.41 -5.16
C HIS A 456 -30.87 7.75 -3.88
N GLU A 457 -30.46 6.51 -3.58
CA GLU A 457 -31.13 5.74 -2.54
C GLU A 457 -30.22 5.33 -1.38
N LEU A 458 -28.95 5.10 -1.62
CA LEU A 458 -28.14 4.32 -0.69
C LEU A 458 -27.07 5.13 0.06
N ALA A 459 -26.33 5.97 -0.61
CA ALA A 459 -25.14 6.57 0.00
C ALA A 459 -25.42 7.69 1.03
N GLY A 460 -26.67 8.19 1.10
CA GLY A 460 -27.01 9.23 2.07
C GLY A 460 -26.09 10.45 1.96
N LYS A 461 -25.24 10.68 2.96
CA LYS A 461 -24.24 11.77 2.97
C LYS A 461 -22.81 11.29 2.65
N THR A 462 -22.60 10.00 2.48
CA THR A 462 -21.25 9.43 2.27
C THR A 462 -20.81 9.66 0.84
N ARG A 463 -19.65 10.24 0.67
CA ARG A 463 -19.02 10.49 -0.64
C ARG A 463 -18.74 9.17 -1.35
N SER A 464 -19.03 9.12 -2.66
CA SER A 464 -18.82 7.93 -3.47
C SER A 464 -17.85 8.19 -4.60
N VAL A 465 -17.12 7.16 -5.00
CA VAL A 465 -16.27 7.11 -6.19
C VAL A 465 -16.54 5.83 -6.96
N SER A 466 -16.76 5.93 -8.27
CA SER A 466 -16.86 4.75 -9.15
C SER A 466 -15.61 4.63 -10.00
N PHE A 467 -15.07 3.39 -10.09
CA PHE A 467 -13.95 3.01 -10.92
C PHE A 467 -14.36 1.88 -11.87
N PHE A 468 -14.19 2.10 -13.14
CA PHE A 468 -14.43 1.07 -14.14
C PHE A 468 -13.49 1.19 -15.34
N MET A 469 -13.34 0.11 -16.08
CA MET A 469 -12.59 0.10 -17.33
C MET A 469 -13.54 0.13 -18.51
N ASN A 470 -13.10 0.73 -19.61
CA ASN A 470 -13.82 0.62 -20.88
C ASN A 470 -13.85 -0.84 -21.36
N PRO A 471 -14.74 -1.22 -22.31
CA PRO A 471 -14.92 -2.62 -22.73
C PRO A 471 -13.67 -3.30 -23.30
N THR A 472 -12.69 -2.55 -23.81
CA THR A 472 -11.42 -3.07 -24.30
C THR A 472 -10.34 -3.19 -23.22
N GLY A 473 -10.60 -2.65 -22.02
CA GLY A 473 -9.63 -2.61 -20.93
C GLY A 473 -8.44 -1.67 -21.20
N THR A 474 -8.54 -0.75 -22.15
CA THR A 474 -7.48 0.21 -22.51
C THR A 474 -7.62 1.55 -21.83
N ALA A 475 -8.69 1.76 -21.09
CA ALA A 475 -8.91 2.99 -20.33
C ALA A 475 -9.55 2.70 -18.98
N LEU A 476 -9.11 3.45 -17.96
CA LEU A 476 -9.71 3.54 -16.63
C LEU A 476 -10.53 4.82 -16.54
N ILE A 477 -11.72 4.72 -15.99
CA ILE A 477 -12.60 5.84 -15.68
C ILE A 477 -12.75 5.95 -14.15
N MET A 478 -12.71 7.18 -13.65
CA MET A 478 -13.02 7.53 -12.26
C MET A 478 -14.08 8.62 -12.25
N LEU A 479 -15.23 8.33 -11.65
CA LEU A 479 -16.26 9.30 -11.33
C LEU A 479 -16.21 9.55 -9.81
N LEU A 480 -15.76 10.72 -9.39
CA LEU A 480 -15.63 11.10 -7.99
C LEU A 480 -16.65 12.20 -7.66
N GLU A 481 -17.55 11.94 -6.72
CA GLU A 481 -18.52 12.93 -6.22
C GLU A 481 -17.83 14.11 -5.53
N SER A 482 -18.53 15.24 -5.42
CA SER A 482 -18.11 16.32 -4.52
C SER A 482 -18.22 15.89 -3.05
N ALA A 483 -17.42 16.51 -2.18
CA ALA A 483 -17.41 16.16 -0.76
C ALA A 483 -18.77 16.41 -0.06
N ASP A 484 -19.51 17.41 -0.51
CA ASP A 484 -20.86 17.77 -0.04
C ASP A 484 -21.96 17.02 -0.79
N ARG A 485 -21.61 16.19 -1.76
CA ARG A 485 -22.53 15.46 -2.65
C ARG A 485 -23.52 16.34 -3.41
N SER A 486 -23.17 17.59 -3.65
CA SER A 486 -23.93 18.44 -4.58
C SER A 486 -23.79 17.98 -6.04
N ILE A 487 -22.76 17.20 -6.35
CA ILE A 487 -22.55 16.53 -7.64
C ILE A 487 -22.35 15.04 -7.38
N THR A 488 -23.31 14.25 -7.80
CA THR A 488 -23.44 12.82 -7.57
C THR A 488 -22.98 11.98 -8.77
N LEU A 489 -22.83 10.66 -8.61
CA LEU A 489 -22.31 9.76 -9.66
C LEU A 489 -23.19 9.79 -10.93
N ASP A 490 -24.52 9.89 -10.80
CA ASP A 490 -25.44 9.96 -11.93
C ASP A 490 -25.18 11.18 -12.82
N VAL A 491 -24.89 12.33 -12.22
CA VAL A 491 -24.53 13.56 -12.93
C VAL A 491 -23.15 13.46 -13.56
N LEU A 492 -22.20 12.80 -12.88
CA LEU A 492 -20.86 12.57 -13.42
C LEU A 492 -20.86 11.56 -14.58
N GLU A 493 -21.74 10.55 -14.52
CA GLU A 493 -22.01 9.63 -15.65
C GLU A 493 -22.41 10.41 -16.90
N MET A 494 -23.33 11.36 -16.79
CA MET A 494 -23.75 12.22 -17.90
C MET A 494 -22.59 13.08 -18.44
N GLN A 495 -21.78 13.62 -17.56
CA GLN A 495 -20.60 14.41 -17.96
C GLN A 495 -19.51 13.55 -18.60
N TYR A 496 -19.39 12.29 -18.20
CA TYR A 496 -18.51 11.32 -18.88
C TYR A 496 -18.98 11.08 -20.32
N TYR A 497 -20.28 10.82 -20.56
CA TYR A 497 -20.78 10.66 -21.92
C TYR A 497 -20.60 11.95 -22.75
N ARG A 498 -20.81 13.12 -22.14
CA ARG A 498 -20.53 14.41 -22.81
C ARG A 498 -19.06 14.53 -23.22
N LEU A 499 -18.13 14.08 -22.38
CA LEU A 499 -16.70 14.02 -22.73
C LEU A 499 -16.46 13.15 -23.96
N LEU A 500 -17.06 11.97 -24.02
CA LEU A 500 -16.89 11.05 -25.14
C LEU A 500 -17.34 11.64 -26.46
N ILE A 501 -18.50 12.30 -26.50
CA ILE A 501 -19.02 12.88 -27.75
C ILE A 501 -18.26 14.13 -28.20
N ARG A 502 -17.67 14.88 -27.28
CA ARG A 502 -16.92 16.14 -27.59
C ARG A 502 -15.47 15.87 -27.99
N GLU A 503 -14.87 14.77 -27.55
CA GLU A 503 -13.47 14.41 -27.85
C GLU A 503 -13.38 13.37 -28.95
N LYS A 504 -13.05 13.80 -30.19
CA LYS A 504 -12.98 12.90 -31.36
C LYS A 504 -12.11 11.66 -31.16
N LYS A 505 -11.04 11.78 -30.37
CA LYS A 505 -10.14 10.66 -30.05
C LYS A 505 -10.82 9.56 -29.25
N LEU A 506 -11.97 9.83 -28.61
CA LEU A 506 -12.71 8.93 -27.75
C LEU A 506 -13.95 8.32 -28.42
N TRP A 507 -14.22 8.61 -29.70
CA TRP A 507 -15.44 8.14 -30.37
C TRP A 507 -15.60 6.61 -30.46
N HIS A 508 -14.51 5.85 -30.30
CA HIS A 508 -14.53 4.38 -30.26
C HIS A 508 -14.35 3.80 -28.86
N HIS A 509 -14.40 4.65 -27.84
CA HIS A 509 -14.06 4.30 -26.46
C HIS A 509 -14.93 3.18 -25.87
N LEU A 510 -16.23 3.17 -26.17
CA LEU A 510 -17.18 2.16 -25.67
C LEU A 510 -17.36 0.94 -26.59
N LYS A 511 -16.73 0.92 -27.77
CA LYS A 511 -16.86 -0.20 -28.70
C LYS A 511 -15.97 -1.36 -28.30
N SER A 512 -16.53 -2.57 -28.27
CA SER A 512 -15.76 -3.83 -28.17
C SER A 512 -16.56 -4.97 -28.75
N ASP A 513 -15.94 -5.69 -29.67
CA ASP A 513 -16.49 -6.90 -30.29
C ASP A 513 -15.90 -8.19 -29.70
N ARG A 514 -15.00 -8.08 -28.69
CA ARG A 514 -14.25 -9.20 -28.15
C ARG A 514 -14.89 -9.72 -26.86
N LYS A 515 -15.65 -10.83 -26.99
CA LYS A 515 -16.18 -11.60 -25.88
C LYS A 515 -15.77 -13.07 -26.00
N VAL A 516 -15.43 -13.69 -24.88
CA VAL A 516 -15.13 -15.12 -24.79
C VAL A 516 -16.18 -15.80 -23.94
N LEU A 517 -16.73 -16.89 -24.45
CA LEU A 517 -17.62 -17.76 -23.68
C LEU A 517 -16.78 -18.68 -22.78
N TYR A 518 -17.03 -18.67 -21.50
CA TYR A 518 -16.39 -19.54 -20.52
C TYR A 518 -17.34 -20.62 -19.96
N SER A 519 -18.61 -20.57 -20.33
CA SER A 519 -19.61 -21.57 -19.98
C SER A 519 -20.62 -21.74 -21.12
N SER A 520 -21.41 -22.80 -21.05
CA SER A 520 -22.48 -23.11 -22.04
C SER A 520 -23.74 -22.27 -21.86
N THR A 521 -23.78 -21.32 -20.95
CA THR A 521 -24.94 -20.46 -20.70
C THR A 521 -24.84 -19.13 -21.44
N CYS A 522 -25.99 -18.51 -21.76
CA CYS A 522 -26.03 -17.19 -22.41
C CYS A 522 -25.35 -16.06 -21.58
N ARG A 523 -25.20 -16.24 -20.27
CA ARG A 523 -24.51 -15.32 -19.37
C ARG A 523 -23.05 -15.66 -19.14
N GLY A 524 -22.56 -16.77 -19.73
CA GLY A 524 -21.21 -17.25 -19.57
C GLY A 524 -20.18 -16.55 -20.47
N ALA A 525 -20.28 -15.25 -20.66
CA ALA A 525 -19.36 -14.46 -21.47
C ALA A 525 -18.53 -13.51 -20.61
N SER A 526 -17.25 -13.37 -20.94
CA SER A 526 -16.35 -12.39 -20.35
C SER A 526 -15.75 -11.49 -21.43
N LEU A 527 -15.53 -10.21 -21.08
CA LEU A 527 -14.75 -9.31 -21.94
C LEU A 527 -13.29 -9.78 -22.01
N VAL A 528 -12.66 -9.53 -23.13
CA VAL A 528 -11.25 -9.88 -23.37
C VAL A 528 -10.40 -8.64 -23.26
N TYR A 529 -9.59 -8.57 -22.22
CA TYR A 529 -8.56 -7.53 -22.03
C TYR A 529 -7.37 -8.10 -21.24
N PRO A 530 -6.17 -7.52 -21.40
CA PRO A 530 -4.96 -8.01 -20.74
C PRO A 530 -5.02 -7.83 -19.23
N GLN A 531 -4.40 -8.75 -18.48
CA GLN A 531 -4.27 -8.67 -17.02
C GLN A 531 -3.38 -7.51 -16.57
N ASP A 532 -2.32 -7.21 -17.31
CA ASP A 532 -1.41 -6.10 -17.05
C ASP A 532 -2.13 -4.75 -17.06
N ASN A 533 -3.10 -4.54 -17.97
CA ASN A 533 -3.94 -3.34 -17.95
C ASN A 533 -4.75 -3.23 -16.65
N ALA A 534 -5.35 -4.33 -16.18
CA ALA A 534 -6.05 -4.34 -14.91
C ALA A 534 -5.11 -4.02 -13.73
N SER A 535 -3.87 -4.52 -13.75
CA SER A 535 -2.86 -4.23 -12.73
C SER A 535 -2.41 -2.76 -12.75
N ILE A 536 -2.13 -2.19 -13.91
CA ILE A 536 -1.77 -0.77 -14.08
C ILE A 536 -2.89 0.11 -13.52
N PHE A 537 -4.12 -0.14 -13.92
CA PHE A 537 -5.26 0.66 -13.52
C PHE A 537 -5.60 0.49 -12.03
N SER A 538 -5.46 -0.69 -11.46
CA SER A 538 -5.67 -0.89 -10.02
C SER A 538 -4.66 -0.10 -9.17
N GLY A 539 -3.42 0.03 -9.64
CA GLY A 539 -2.41 0.89 -9.01
C GLY A 539 -2.82 2.36 -9.02
N LEU A 540 -3.35 2.86 -10.15
CA LEU A 540 -3.90 4.23 -10.24
C LEU A 540 -5.11 4.42 -9.32
N CYS A 541 -6.03 3.46 -9.26
CA CYS A 541 -7.18 3.52 -8.36
C CYS A 541 -6.77 3.57 -6.90
N SER A 542 -5.86 2.70 -6.47
CA SER A 542 -5.35 2.66 -5.08
C SER A 542 -4.68 3.97 -4.70
N SER A 543 -3.90 4.54 -5.61
CA SER A 543 -3.27 5.86 -5.45
C SER A 543 -4.32 6.98 -5.36
N ALA A 544 -5.36 6.93 -6.20
CA ALA A 544 -6.45 7.92 -6.20
C ALA A 544 -7.24 7.85 -4.89
N ILE A 545 -7.57 6.66 -4.38
CA ILE A 545 -8.28 6.47 -3.10
C ILE A 545 -7.55 7.19 -1.97
N LYS A 546 -6.23 7.04 -1.87
CA LYS A 546 -5.41 7.71 -0.84
C LYS A 546 -5.41 9.24 -0.95
N GLN A 547 -5.74 9.79 -2.12
CA GLN A 547 -5.73 11.22 -2.39
C GLN A 547 -7.12 11.86 -2.46
N ILE A 548 -8.20 11.08 -2.37
CA ILE A 548 -9.59 11.57 -2.54
C ILE A 548 -9.92 12.71 -1.57
N PHE A 549 -9.46 12.59 -0.33
CA PHE A 549 -9.76 13.57 0.71
C PHE A 549 -8.96 14.87 0.59
N SER A 550 -7.96 14.94 -0.28
CA SER A 550 -7.17 16.17 -0.51
C SER A 550 -7.93 17.26 -1.28
N SER A 551 -9.05 16.92 -1.91
CA SER A 551 -9.88 17.86 -2.69
C SER A 551 -11.36 17.64 -2.46
N PRO A 552 -12.17 18.70 -2.22
CA PRO A 552 -13.62 18.59 -2.11
C PRO A 552 -14.34 18.46 -3.46
N ASN A 553 -13.66 18.71 -4.56
CA ASN A 553 -14.29 18.84 -5.88
C ASN A 553 -14.70 17.48 -6.46
N ALA A 554 -15.83 17.46 -7.15
CA ALA A 554 -16.20 16.37 -8.02
C ALA A 554 -15.31 16.34 -9.26
N THR A 555 -15.00 15.14 -9.78
CA THR A 555 -14.20 15.01 -11.00
C THR A 555 -14.62 13.82 -11.84
N VAL A 556 -14.57 14.01 -13.16
CA VAL A 556 -14.49 12.94 -14.15
C VAL A 556 -13.04 12.85 -14.59
N SER A 557 -12.40 11.72 -14.33
CA SER A 557 -11.02 11.44 -14.78
C SER A 557 -11.01 10.18 -15.62
N MET A 558 -10.24 10.19 -16.69
CA MET A 558 -10.03 9.05 -17.54
C MET A 558 -8.54 8.91 -17.85
N TRP A 559 -7.99 7.72 -17.71
CA TRP A 559 -6.62 7.38 -18.09
C TRP A 559 -6.68 6.40 -19.24
N VAL A 560 -6.22 6.83 -20.41
CA VAL A 560 -6.15 6.01 -21.62
C VAL A 560 -4.72 5.49 -21.75
N TYR A 561 -4.57 4.17 -21.76
CA TYR A 561 -3.30 3.47 -21.91
C TYR A 561 -3.14 3.05 -23.37
N ASP A 562 -2.09 3.55 -24.00
CA ASP A 562 -1.73 3.24 -25.38
C ASP A 562 -0.21 3.29 -25.54
N ASP A 563 0.37 2.30 -26.21
CA ASP A 563 1.81 2.19 -26.50
C ASP A 563 2.72 2.52 -25.28
N LEU A 564 2.48 1.84 -24.15
CA LEU A 564 3.20 2.02 -22.87
C LEU A 564 3.08 3.44 -22.27
N SER A 565 2.18 4.26 -22.78
CA SER A 565 1.93 5.62 -22.31
C SER A 565 0.53 5.75 -21.73
N ILE A 566 0.36 6.65 -20.77
CA ILE A 566 -0.93 6.97 -20.18
C ILE A 566 -1.26 8.44 -20.43
N THR A 567 -2.34 8.66 -21.19
CA THR A 567 -2.92 9.99 -21.37
C THR A 567 -4.07 10.19 -20.39
N ARG A 568 -4.03 11.27 -19.61
CA ARG A 568 -5.09 11.61 -18.66
C ARG A 568 -6.00 12.71 -19.19
N TYR A 569 -7.30 12.46 -19.21
CA TYR A 569 -8.36 13.45 -19.33
C TYR A 569 -8.92 13.71 -17.94
N LYS A 570 -9.01 14.98 -17.52
CA LYS A 570 -9.60 15.37 -16.24
C LYS A 570 -10.52 16.57 -16.45
N LYS A 571 -11.76 16.42 -15.99
CA LYS A 571 -12.75 17.50 -15.93
C LYS A 571 -13.21 17.66 -14.48
N ILE A 572 -13.35 18.91 -14.05
CA ILE A 572 -14.03 19.20 -12.78
C ILE A 572 -15.52 19.01 -13.02
N GLY A 573 -16.19 18.35 -12.09
CA GLY A 573 -17.62 18.12 -12.17
C GLY A 573 -18.42 19.42 -12.15
N GLU A 574 -19.41 19.50 -13.01
CA GLU A 574 -20.32 20.64 -13.11
C GLU A 574 -21.61 20.36 -12.32
N ILE A 575 -22.14 21.38 -11.68
CA ILE A 575 -23.46 21.32 -11.04
C ILE A 575 -24.53 21.31 -12.12
N PHE A 576 -25.48 20.38 -12.01
CA PHE A 576 -26.70 20.40 -12.80
C PHE A 576 -27.81 21.07 -12.00
N GLN A 577 -28.51 22.01 -12.63
CA GLN A 577 -29.71 22.61 -12.06
C GLN A 577 -30.86 21.60 -12.14
N GLU A 578 -31.63 21.46 -11.05
CA GLU A 578 -32.77 20.57 -10.97
C GLU A 578 -34.08 21.38 -11.07
N ILE A 579 -34.96 20.97 -11.98
CA ILE A 579 -36.25 21.60 -12.26
C ILE A 579 -37.30 20.52 -12.20
N ASN A 580 -38.39 20.75 -11.42
CA ASN A 580 -39.50 19.83 -11.37
C ASN A 580 -40.53 20.19 -12.46
N CYS A 581 -40.89 19.24 -13.32
CA CYS A 581 -41.84 19.40 -14.39
C CYS A 581 -42.69 18.14 -14.60
N ASN A 582 -44.00 18.25 -14.41
CA ASN A 582 -44.99 17.16 -14.65
C ASN A 582 -44.60 15.78 -14.05
N GLY A 583 -44.13 15.79 -12.76
CA GLY A 583 -43.76 14.55 -12.06
C GLY A 583 -42.34 14.02 -12.38
N TRP A 584 -41.63 14.71 -13.26
CA TRP A 584 -40.25 14.44 -13.59
C TRP A 584 -39.32 15.50 -13.01
N LYS A 585 -38.09 15.12 -12.74
CA LYS A 585 -36.98 16.01 -12.43
C LYS A 585 -36.15 16.21 -13.68
N ILE A 586 -35.93 17.44 -14.09
CA ILE A 586 -35.07 17.77 -15.20
C ILE A 586 -33.73 18.19 -14.63
N LYS A 587 -32.65 17.52 -15.00
CA LYS A 587 -31.30 17.90 -14.63
C LYS A 587 -30.55 18.44 -15.83
N ILE A 588 -30.08 19.69 -15.77
CA ILE A 588 -29.39 20.37 -16.86
C ILE A 588 -28.11 21.06 -16.38
N SER A 589 -27.01 20.93 -17.12
CA SER A 589 -25.74 21.56 -16.79
C SER A 589 -25.79 23.08 -16.90
N SER A 590 -25.24 23.79 -15.92
CA SER A 590 -25.19 25.26 -15.92
C SER A 590 -24.37 25.82 -17.11
N SER A 591 -23.34 25.09 -17.54
CA SER A 591 -22.54 25.50 -18.74
C SER A 591 -23.35 25.38 -20.02
N LEU A 592 -24.23 24.41 -20.12
CA LEU A 592 -25.10 24.21 -21.27
C LEU A 592 -26.14 25.34 -21.36
N ILE A 593 -26.72 25.75 -20.24
CA ILE A 593 -27.61 26.90 -20.17
C ILE A 593 -26.90 28.17 -20.63
N THR A 594 -25.67 28.38 -20.17
CA THR A 594 -24.82 29.51 -20.61
C THR A 594 -24.58 29.49 -22.13
N GLN A 595 -24.30 28.30 -22.69
CA GLN A 595 -24.12 28.13 -24.14
C GLN A 595 -25.39 28.54 -24.92
N MET A 596 -26.58 28.14 -24.42
CA MET A 596 -27.85 28.53 -25.06
C MET A 596 -28.08 30.04 -24.98
N TYR A 597 -27.78 30.69 -23.85
CA TYR A 597 -27.84 32.15 -23.74
C TYR A 597 -26.90 32.86 -24.71
N ASP A 598 -25.68 32.35 -24.90
CA ASP A 598 -24.71 32.90 -25.83
C ASP A 598 -25.19 32.80 -27.28
N GLN A 599 -25.77 31.64 -27.65
CA GLN A 599 -26.34 31.42 -28.97
C GLN A 599 -27.50 32.39 -29.22
N ARG A 600 -28.41 32.52 -28.24
CA ARG A 600 -29.50 33.53 -28.31
C ARG A 600 -28.96 34.93 -28.53
N ARG A 601 -28.01 35.38 -27.72
CA ARG A 601 -27.44 36.74 -27.83
C ARG A 601 -26.85 37.03 -29.23
N ASN A 602 -26.21 36.01 -29.80
CA ASN A 602 -25.60 36.14 -31.12
C ASN A 602 -26.59 36.20 -32.27
N LYS A 603 -27.85 35.80 -32.03
CA LYS A 603 -28.90 35.73 -33.08
C LYS A 603 -29.97 36.80 -32.96
N LEU A 604 -30.00 37.57 -31.86
CA LEU A 604 -30.97 38.66 -31.69
C LEU A 604 -30.97 39.61 -32.90
N PRO A 605 -32.14 40.07 -33.36
CA PRO A 605 -33.46 39.92 -32.77
C PRO A 605 -34.20 38.60 -33.15
N ASN A 606 -33.55 37.69 -33.86
CA ASN A 606 -34.17 36.46 -34.30
C ASN A 606 -34.16 35.39 -33.19
N GLU A 607 -35.16 34.53 -33.21
CA GLU A 607 -35.15 33.27 -32.46
C GLU A 607 -34.15 32.30 -33.07
N THR A 608 -33.52 31.49 -32.24
CA THR A 608 -32.63 30.38 -32.64
C THR A 608 -32.90 29.18 -31.75
N GLY A 609 -32.41 28.02 -32.12
CA GLY A 609 -32.65 26.84 -31.37
C GLY A 609 -31.79 25.63 -31.78
N GLY A 610 -32.23 24.46 -31.45
CA GLY A 610 -31.56 23.24 -31.78
C GLY A 610 -32.18 22.02 -31.09
N VAL A 611 -31.41 20.94 -31.05
CA VAL A 611 -31.86 19.65 -30.49
C VAL A 611 -31.25 19.44 -29.13
N LEU A 612 -32.04 18.91 -28.23
CA LEU A 612 -31.63 18.46 -26.91
C LEU A 612 -31.20 16.99 -26.98
N ILE A 613 -30.00 16.70 -26.44
CA ILE A 613 -29.44 15.37 -26.31
C ILE A 613 -29.35 15.02 -24.82
N GLY A 614 -29.78 13.82 -24.44
CA GLY A 614 -29.80 13.44 -23.06
C GLY A 614 -30.14 11.98 -22.82
N ALA A 615 -30.54 11.70 -21.58
CA ALA A 615 -30.89 10.37 -21.09
C ALA A 615 -32.07 10.44 -20.13
N TYR A 616 -32.71 9.28 -19.90
CA TYR A 616 -33.78 9.13 -18.92
C TYR A 616 -33.40 8.12 -17.83
N ASP A 617 -33.87 8.40 -16.63
CA ASP A 617 -33.92 7.44 -15.51
C ASP A 617 -35.40 7.26 -15.15
N TYR A 618 -35.94 6.11 -15.49
CA TYR A 618 -37.36 5.83 -15.28
C TYR A 618 -37.67 5.42 -13.83
N GLU A 619 -36.70 4.87 -13.11
CA GLU A 619 -36.90 4.50 -11.71
C GLU A 619 -37.11 5.75 -10.83
N HIS A 620 -36.36 6.81 -11.12
CA HIS A 620 -36.38 8.05 -10.36
C HIS A 620 -37.13 9.18 -11.06
N ASN A 621 -37.71 8.94 -12.25
CA ASN A 621 -38.33 9.95 -13.10
C ASN A 621 -37.42 11.16 -13.36
N ILE A 622 -36.18 10.92 -13.84
CA ILE A 622 -35.22 11.97 -14.13
C ILE A 622 -34.97 12.04 -15.65
N CYS A 623 -35.01 13.25 -16.20
CA CYS A 623 -34.58 13.55 -17.55
C CYS A 623 -33.30 14.41 -17.48
N TYR A 624 -32.19 13.87 -17.97
CA TYR A 624 -30.92 14.56 -18.04
C TYR A 624 -30.75 15.26 -19.40
N ILE A 625 -30.58 16.57 -19.42
CA ILE A 625 -30.19 17.34 -20.60
C ILE A 625 -28.66 17.49 -20.56
N VAL A 626 -27.98 16.75 -21.43
CA VAL A 626 -26.52 16.56 -21.35
C VAL A 626 -25.78 17.42 -22.35
N ASP A 627 -26.31 17.54 -23.57
CA ASP A 627 -25.70 18.31 -24.65
C ASP A 627 -26.76 18.85 -25.62
N ILE A 628 -26.33 19.70 -26.55
CA ILE A 628 -27.18 20.23 -27.65
C ILE A 628 -26.51 20.02 -29.00
N ILE A 629 -27.35 19.85 -30.02
CA ILE A 629 -26.96 20.04 -31.41
C ILE A 629 -27.47 21.41 -31.83
N ASP A 630 -26.54 22.24 -32.36
CA ASP A 630 -26.84 23.59 -32.79
C ASP A 630 -27.84 23.61 -33.96
N SER A 631 -28.43 24.80 -34.21
CA SER A 631 -29.34 25.03 -35.31
C SER A 631 -28.78 24.52 -36.64
N PRO A 632 -29.43 23.56 -37.34
CA PRO A 632 -29.03 23.13 -38.67
C PRO A 632 -28.95 24.29 -39.67
N SER A 633 -28.10 24.16 -40.69
CA SER A 633 -27.85 25.25 -41.67
C SER A 633 -29.04 25.60 -42.55
N ASP A 634 -30.02 24.73 -42.63
CA ASP A 634 -31.30 24.95 -43.35
C ASP A 634 -32.43 25.38 -42.43
N SER A 635 -32.11 25.77 -41.18
CA SER A 635 -33.11 26.35 -40.25
C SER A 635 -33.50 27.78 -40.68
N GLU A 636 -34.75 28.13 -40.37
CA GLU A 636 -35.26 29.48 -40.60
C GLU A 636 -35.42 30.21 -39.26
N GLU A 637 -34.77 31.36 -39.14
CA GLU A 637 -34.67 32.10 -37.88
C GLU A 637 -35.32 33.49 -38.08
N TYR A 638 -36.44 33.73 -37.43
CA TYR A 638 -37.22 34.98 -37.51
C TYR A 638 -37.37 35.60 -36.10
N PRO A 639 -37.72 36.90 -36.01
CA PRO A 639 -37.94 37.55 -34.70
C PRO A 639 -39.11 37.01 -33.88
N ASN A 640 -39.96 36.19 -34.45
CA ASN A 640 -41.16 35.62 -33.80
C ASN A 640 -41.39 34.15 -34.10
N ALA A 641 -40.41 33.48 -34.71
CA ALA A 641 -40.51 32.04 -34.98
C ALA A 641 -39.12 31.45 -35.27
N TYR A 642 -38.92 30.26 -34.81
CA TYR A 642 -37.79 29.39 -35.16
C TYR A 642 -38.32 28.13 -35.82
N VAL A 643 -37.86 27.85 -37.05
CA VAL A 643 -38.19 26.62 -37.74
C VAL A 643 -36.90 25.79 -37.89
N ARG A 644 -36.83 24.70 -37.17
CA ARG A 644 -35.65 23.82 -37.15
C ARG A 644 -35.48 23.12 -38.51
N GLY A 645 -34.31 23.22 -39.10
CA GLY A 645 -33.90 22.46 -40.27
C GLY A 645 -33.60 21.00 -39.99
N HIS A 646 -33.23 20.29 -41.05
CA HIS A 646 -32.96 18.85 -40.98
C HIS A 646 -31.58 18.47 -41.51
N ASN A 647 -30.84 19.41 -42.07
CA ASN A 647 -29.60 19.15 -42.78
C ASN A 647 -28.50 18.52 -41.83
N GLY A 648 -28.18 17.27 -42.12
CA GLY A 648 -27.15 16.52 -41.37
C GLY A 648 -27.55 16.10 -39.93
N LEU A 649 -28.74 16.46 -39.46
CA LEU A 649 -29.16 16.28 -38.07
C LEU A 649 -29.27 14.80 -37.70
N LEU A 650 -29.95 13.98 -38.53
CA LEU A 650 -30.10 12.54 -38.27
C LEU A 650 -28.73 11.87 -38.14
N LYS A 651 -27.79 12.16 -39.03
CA LYS A 651 -26.45 11.58 -38.97
C LYS A 651 -25.68 11.99 -37.71
N GLN A 652 -25.94 13.20 -37.19
CA GLN A 652 -25.31 13.64 -35.94
C GLN A 652 -25.88 12.89 -34.75
N ILE A 653 -27.21 12.69 -34.68
CA ILE A 653 -27.89 11.94 -33.63
C ILE A 653 -27.42 10.46 -33.67
N GLU A 654 -27.48 9.82 -34.85
CA GLU A 654 -27.02 8.43 -35.00
C GLU A 654 -25.56 8.24 -34.55
N ARG A 655 -24.70 9.20 -34.87
CA ARG A 655 -23.30 9.20 -34.41
C ARG A 655 -23.18 9.32 -32.90
N LEU A 656 -23.95 10.19 -32.26
CA LEU A 656 -23.94 10.35 -30.80
C LEU A 656 -24.42 9.07 -30.11
N GLU A 657 -25.48 8.46 -30.61
CA GLU A 657 -25.98 7.16 -30.14
C GLU A 657 -24.94 6.06 -30.32
N GLU A 658 -24.26 6.03 -31.46
CA GLU A 658 -23.18 5.06 -31.72
C GLU A 658 -22.00 5.24 -30.74
N ILE A 659 -21.54 6.48 -30.49
CA ILE A 659 -20.43 6.79 -29.58
C ILE A 659 -20.78 6.39 -28.15
N THR A 660 -22.03 6.62 -27.72
CA THR A 660 -22.50 6.36 -26.35
C THR A 660 -23.20 5.00 -26.18
N ILE A 661 -23.23 4.20 -27.25
CA ILE A 661 -23.95 2.88 -27.27
C ILE A 661 -25.40 3.06 -26.81
N GLY A 662 -26.08 4.11 -27.29
CA GLY A 662 -27.47 4.41 -26.97
C GLY A 662 -27.72 4.99 -25.56
N ASN A 663 -26.67 5.29 -24.79
CA ASN A 663 -26.85 5.90 -23.45
C ASN A 663 -27.27 7.37 -23.54
N LEU A 664 -26.94 8.07 -24.61
CA LEU A 664 -27.49 9.39 -24.96
C LEU A 664 -28.29 9.29 -26.25
N THR A 665 -29.42 9.97 -26.28
CA THR A 665 -30.33 10.00 -27.44
C THR A 665 -30.98 11.37 -27.60
N TYR A 666 -31.76 11.53 -28.65
CA TYR A 666 -32.65 12.66 -28.82
C TYR A 666 -33.74 12.66 -27.76
N ILE A 667 -33.89 13.78 -27.01
CA ILE A 667 -34.89 13.93 -25.96
C ILE A 667 -35.88 15.05 -26.22
N GLY A 668 -35.59 15.91 -27.21
CA GLY A 668 -36.45 17.05 -27.53
C GLY A 668 -35.73 18.19 -28.23
N GLU A 669 -36.29 19.38 -28.14
CA GLU A 669 -35.81 20.59 -28.84
C GLU A 669 -35.75 21.78 -27.89
N TRP A 670 -34.89 22.73 -28.20
CA TRP A 670 -34.87 24.04 -27.54
C TRP A 670 -34.94 25.16 -28.56
N HIS A 671 -35.49 26.30 -28.16
CA HIS A 671 -35.42 27.53 -28.91
C HIS A 671 -35.37 28.73 -27.98
N SER A 672 -35.02 29.89 -28.53
CA SER A 672 -34.96 31.15 -27.79
C SER A 672 -36.07 32.08 -28.17
N HIS A 673 -36.59 32.84 -27.21
CA HIS A 673 -37.42 34.01 -27.50
C HIS A 673 -36.56 35.28 -27.45
N PRO A 674 -36.81 36.28 -28.31
CA PRO A 674 -36.07 37.54 -28.28
C PRO A 674 -36.43 38.43 -27.09
N THR A 675 -37.52 38.11 -26.41
CA THR A 675 -38.02 38.79 -25.19
C THR A 675 -37.64 38.04 -23.92
N ALA A 676 -37.96 38.61 -22.75
CA ALA A 676 -37.80 37.98 -21.47
C ALA A 676 -38.81 36.84 -21.21
N SER A 677 -39.91 36.73 -21.99
CA SER A 677 -40.93 35.71 -21.79
C SER A 677 -40.44 34.34 -22.28
N THR A 678 -40.58 33.35 -21.41
CA THR A 678 -40.34 31.93 -21.75
C THR A 678 -41.66 31.14 -21.84
N GLN A 679 -42.80 31.85 -21.87
CA GLN A 679 -44.13 31.22 -22.02
C GLN A 679 -44.26 30.72 -23.47
N PRO A 680 -44.73 29.49 -23.69
CA PRO A 680 -44.88 28.92 -25.01
C PRO A 680 -46.00 29.59 -25.78
N SER A 681 -45.73 29.89 -27.04
CA SER A 681 -46.76 30.32 -28.01
C SER A 681 -47.66 29.16 -28.41
N LYS A 682 -48.69 29.42 -29.18
CA LYS A 682 -49.54 28.37 -29.75
C LYS A 682 -48.76 27.41 -30.66
N TYR A 683 -47.78 27.96 -31.38
CA TYR A 683 -46.91 27.16 -32.25
C TYR A 683 -45.94 26.28 -31.44
N ASP A 684 -45.42 26.80 -30.35
CA ASP A 684 -44.56 26.00 -29.45
C ASP A 684 -45.30 24.85 -28.81
N LEU A 685 -46.57 25.03 -28.46
CA LEU A 685 -47.39 23.94 -27.93
C LEU A 685 -47.67 22.87 -28.99
N ILE A 686 -47.83 23.24 -30.27
CA ILE A 686 -47.94 22.30 -31.39
C ILE A 686 -46.62 21.54 -31.57
N LEU A 687 -45.49 22.27 -31.51
CA LEU A 687 -44.15 21.70 -31.56
C LEU A 687 -43.94 20.70 -30.41
N LEU A 688 -44.25 21.09 -29.16
CA LEU A 688 -44.13 20.18 -27.97
C LEU A 688 -44.98 18.93 -28.18
N LYS A 689 -46.16 19.03 -28.71
CA LYS A 689 -47.01 17.89 -29.03
C LYS A 689 -46.33 17.00 -30.08
N SER A 690 -45.80 17.54 -31.13
CA SER A 690 -45.09 16.78 -32.19
C SER A 690 -43.84 16.07 -31.65
N ILE A 691 -43.06 16.75 -30.80
CA ILE A 691 -41.93 16.14 -30.10
C ILE A 691 -42.43 15.00 -29.25
N SER A 692 -43.48 15.19 -28.46
CA SER A 692 -44.02 14.17 -27.57
C SER A 692 -44.56 12.99 -28.35
N ASP A 693 -45.31 13.19 -29.44
CA ASP A 693 -45.83 12.11 -30.28
C ASP A 693 -44.69 11.24 -30.84
N TYR A 694 -43.57 11.84 -31.22
CA TYR A 694 -42.38 11.13 -31.67
C TYR A 694 -41.67 10.36 -30.56
N THR A 695 -41.43 11.01 -29.41
CA THR A 695 -40.68 10.37 -28.29
C THR A 695 -41.56 9.37 -27.54
N LEU A 696 -42.84 9.58 -27.42
CA LEU A 696 -43.79 8.63 -26.81
C LEU A 696 -43.94 7.32 -27.59
N ALA A 697 -43.78 7.39 -28.91
CA ALA A 697 -43.69 6.18 -29.76
C ALA A 697 -42.50 5.29 -29.38
N GLN A 698 -41.46 5.87 -28.71
CA GLN A 698 -40.30 5.19 -28.16
C GLN A 698 -40.41 4.93 -26.65
N GLY A 699 -41.53 5.29 -26.02
CA GLY A 699 -41.75 5.16 -24.58
C GLY A 699 -41.17 6.29 -23.74
N ASN A 700 -40.75 7.40 -24.36
CA ASN A 700 -40.08 8.53 -23.71
C ASN A 700 -40.97 9.76 -23.59
N PRO A 701 -40.89 10.58 -22.53
CA PRO A 701 -41.52 11.89 -22.54
C PRO A 701 -40.86 12.85 -23.50
N GLY A 702 -41.61 13.78 -24.11
CA GLY A 702 -41.06 14.82 -24.98
C GLY A 702 -40.65 16.04 -24.18
N CYS A 703 -39.43 16.58 -24.44
CA CYS A 703 -38.89 17.74 -23.76
C CYS A 703 -38.73 18.92 -24.69
N MET A 704 -39.23 20.09 -24.26
CA MET A 704 -39.00 21.37 -24.93
C MET A 704 -38.44 22.39 -23.94
N LEU A 705 -37.40 23.15 -24.35
CA LEU A 705 -36.80 24.18 -23.53
C LEU A 705 -36.85 25.52 -24.25
N ILE A 706 -37.35 26.55 -23.58
CA ILE A 706 -37.43 27.92 -24.11
C ILE A 706 -36.50 28.81 -23.29
N VAL A 707 -35.61 29.52 -24.00
CA VAL A 707 -34.62 30.45 -23.41
C VAL A 707 -35.10 31.91 -23.65
N GLY A 708 -35.33 32.63 -22.56
CA GLY A 708 -35.59 34.05 -22.55
C GLY A 708 -34.33 34.89 -22.35
N ASP A 709 -34.53 36.12 -21.87
CA ASP A 709 -33.43 37.08 -21.69
C ASP A 709 -32.45 36.68 -20.55
N SER A 710 -32.99 36.34 -19.40
CA SER A 710 -32.25 35.95 -18.18
C SER A 710 -32.82 34.72 -17.48
N ASN A 711 -33.77 34.06 -18.09
CA ASN A 711 -34.47 32.90 -17.58
C ASN A 711 -34.69 31.87 -18.69
N PHE A 712 -35.00 30.66 -18.31
CA PHE A 712 -35.43 29.59 -19.20
C PHE A 712 -36.55 28.77 -18.55
N SER A 713 -37.33 28.11 -19.36
CA SER A 713 -38.37 27.21 -18.89
C SER A 713 -38.32 25.91 -19.66
N VAL A 714 -38.59 24.81 -18.93
CA VAL A 714 -38.63 23.45 -19.50
C VAL A 714 -40.09 22.97 -19.47
N TYR A 715 -40.50 22.40 -20.56
CA TYR A 715 -41.82 21.82 -20.75
C TYR A 715 -41.64 20.35 -21.09
N LEU A 716 -42.22 19.50 -20.29
CA LEU A 716 -42.17 18.07 -20.49
C LEU A 716 -43.61 17.53 -20.63
N GLN A 717 -43.85 16.76 -21.67
CA GLN A 717 -45.10 16.07 -21.87
C GLN A 717 -44.86 14.56 -21.77
N SER A 718 -45.41 13.96 -20.72
CA SER A 718 -45.44 12.52 -20.52
C SER A 718 -46.85 11.97 -20.85
N ILE A 719 -46.96 10.65 -20.90
CA ILE A 719 -48.25 9.96 -21.16
C ILE A 719 -49.28 10.34 -20.12
#